data_139fa0dbb9440c0e73bdc2e2893e629e
#
_entry.id   139fa0dbb9440c0e73bdc2e2893e629e
#
_cell.length_a   1.000
_cell.length_b   1.000
_cell.length_c   1.000
_cell.angle_alpha   90.00
_cell.angle_beta   90.00
_cell.angle_gamma   90.00
#
_symmetry.space_group_name_H-M   'P 1'
#
loop_
_entity.id
_entity.type
_entity.pdbx_description
1 polymer ?
#
loop_
_entity_poly.entity_id
_entity_poly.type
_entity_poly.pdbx_seq_one_letter_code
_entity_poly.pdbx_strand_id
1 'polypeptide(L)'
;MSTRSLINLISPFTLGLCVIFAGRLSAQDTRKVTEPHFPKPCVTLDAQLSAPGGALSDDDERNLDTERIQSAINHCKKGHAVKLRAAGGHNVFLAAPLYLKSGVTLLIDANTALFASRNPHDYDVIPRSCGVVDEHGHGCKPFILADHAPNAAIMGDGVIDGRGGAKLLGQDVSWWDLAHTAKVTDKSQNCTRILIVRESDNFILYRTTLRNSPNFHVSVEKSNGFTAWGVKIDTPRTARNTDGIDPSSSTNVSILYSYIRAGDDDVAIKAGKSGPSSHITIAHDHFYSGHGMSIGSETSGGVSAVRVSDLTIDGADNGIRIKSDRSRGGLVEDVSYDNVCMRNVRNPIVLTPLYTTFSGDLLPVYRNIILKNVHSLTTGPLTIAGLDDKHKLEATFDNVVVDGLQPTDVRASHAAITVGPMLGNLVPSGDDLTVMQDPSSRPGTPVACDGRFVDFPVNPTAPVSANVAPAPDNTLYVAADGTGDFYSVQRAVDAAPADGATILISPGVYREVVSITKPNIRMRSNDPDALKTEIIFGKSAGTSGGTLHSATVEVRADNFFAENLTFANDWNATHRQLPAGSQALAVFVIGDKAVFKNMRLLGNQDTVYVGSRNCGPDGQPCIPTRQYFSHCYIAGNVDFIFGDSKAVFDHCEIHNTPHSEGFVTAQSKHYPDEDSGFVFSHCKLTADPGVTGVWLGRPWRPYAKVIFLSTEMADHIVPAGWREWHPGETHSIETVYYAEFNSTGAGARSGERDPHTKLLTAAEAAQYDTKTFLNGWDPEENDAR
;
A
#
# COMPACT_ATOMS: atom_id res chain seq x y z
N MET A 1 76.49 39.61 -55.35
CA MET A 1 75.42 40.53 -54.87
C MET A 1 74.38 39.74 -54.14
N SER A 2 74.21 40.11 -52.96
CA SER A 2 73.55 39.51 -51.85
C SER A 2 72.02 39.28 -52.02
N THR A 3 71.54 38.13 -51.57
CA THR A 3 70.19 38.01 -51.07
C THR A 3 70.16 37.05 -49.86
N ARG A 4 69.81 37.58 -48.73
CA ARG A 4 69.70 36.88 -47.46
C ARG A 4 68.34 36.19 -47.38
N SER A 5 68.36 34.89 -47.08
CA SER A 5 67.17 34.11 -46.63
C SER A 5 66.86 34.35 -45.13
N LEU A 6 65.65 34.74 -44.83
CA LEU A 6 65.09 34.75 -43.48
C LEU A 6 64.41 33.38 -43.22
N ILE A 7 64.86 32.70 -42.16
CA ILE A 7 64.23 31.50 -41.60
C ILE A 7 63.17 31.97 -40.59
N ASN A 8 61.89 31.70 -40.83
CA ASN A 8 60.82 31.86 -39.89
C ASN A 8 60.70 30.56 -39.11
N LEU A 9 60.89 30.66 -37.79
CA LEU A 9 60.49 29.65 -36.79
C LEU A 9 58.96 29.58 -36.71
N ILE A 10 58.38 28.43 -37.00
CA ILE A 10 56.99 28.15 -36.73
C ILE A 10 56.94 27.41 -35.39
N SER A 11 56.35 28.01 -34.38
CA SER A 11 55.98 27.42 -33.09
C SER A 11 54.73 26.54 -33.28
N PRO A 12 54.66 25.34 -32.70
CA PRO A 12 53.45 24.52 -32.79
C PRO A 12 52.38 25.06 -31.80
N PHE A 13 51.32 25.58 -32.35
CA PHE A 13 50.06 25.80 -31.62
C PHE A 13 49.46 24.44 -31.32
N THR A 14 49.42 24.07 -30.03
CA THR A 14 48.61 23.00 -29.50
C THR A 14 47.15 23.41 -29.62
N LEU A 15 46.42 22.83 -30.58
CA LEU A 15 44.96 22.87 -30.65
C LEU A 15 44.40 22.05 -29.49
N GLY A 16 44.00 22.71 -28.44
CA GLY A 16 43.17 22.12 -27.39
C GLY A 16 41.81 21.74 -28.01
N LEU A 17 41.55 20.44 -28.13
CA LEU A 17 40.25 19.92 -28.53
C LEU A 17 39.31 20.18 -27.37
N CYS A 18 38.55 21.29 -27.40
CA CYS A 18 37.38 21.49 -26.63
C CYS A 18 36.33 20.46 -27.08
N VAL A 19 36.27 19.30 -26.43
CA VAL A 19 35.14 18.41 -26.55
C VAL A 19 33.96 19.13 -25.88
N ILE A 20 33.20 19.85 -26.68
CA ILE A 20 31.87 20.32 -26.30
C ILE A 20 31.05 19.04 -26.14
N PHE A 21 30.81 18.63 -24.90
CA PHE A 21 29.70 17.73 -24.59
C PHE A 21 28.42 18.48 -24.97
N ALA A 22 28.05 18.42 -26.25
CA ALA A 22 26.68 18.65 -26.67
C ALA A 22 25.87 17.54 -26.03
N GLY A 23 25.22 17.89 -24.91
CA GLY A 23 24.29 17.01 -24.25
C GLY A 23 23.31 16.49 -25.31
N ARG A 24 23.29 15.17 -25.50
CA ARG A 24 22.29 14.52 -26.32
C ARG A 24 20.94 14.70 -25.65
N LEU A 25 20.23 15.75 -26.00
CA LEU A 25 18.80 15.94 -25.81
C LEU A 25 18.08 14.97 -26.77
N SER A 26 17.96 13.69 -26.43
CA SER A 26 17.30 12.77 -27.35
C SER A 26 16.55 11.61 -26.70
N ALA A 27 16.28 11.68 -25.41
CA ALA A 27 15.42 10.69 -24.79
C ALA A 27 13.96 11.20 -24.78
N GLN A 28 13.25 11.16 -25.89
CA GLN A 28 11.83 11.53 -25.98
C GLN A 28 11.25 11.06 -27.32
N ASP A 29 9.92 11.05 -27.41
CA ASP A 29 9.19 10.85 -28.65
C ASP A 29 9.75 11.75 -29.77
N THR A 30 10.10 11.18 -30.89
CA THR A 30 10.70 11.92 -32.02
C THR A 30 9.67 12.69 -32.84
N ARG A 31 8.37 12.40 -32.63
CA ARG A 31 7.28 13.12 -33.29
C ARG A 31 7.05 14.47 -32.65
N LYS A 32 6.53 15.42 -33.42
CA LYS A 32 5.97 16.64 -32.86
C LYS A 32 4.53 16.37 -32.41
N VAL A 33 4.37 16.01 -31.15
CA VAL A 33 3.05 15.73 -30.58
C VAL A 33 2.38 17.05 -30.16
N THR A 34 1.13 17.25 -30.58
CA THR A 34 0.28 18.38 -30.19
C THR A 34 -1.06 17.85 -29.74
N GLU A 35 -1.82 18.68 -28.99
CA GLU A 35 -3.15 18.28 -28.54
C GLU A 35 -4.04 17.83 -29.70
N PRO A 36 -4.62 16.61 -29.64
CA PRO A 36 -5.47 16.10 -30.70
C PRO A 36 -6.79 16.89 -30.83
N HIS A 37 -7.44 16.76 -32.00
CA HIS A 37 -8.75 17.37 -32.26
C HIS A 37 -9.74 16.30 -32.63
N PHE A 38 -11.03 16.50 -32.27
CA PHE A 38 -12.11 15.59 -32.61
C PHE A 38 -12.40 15.63 -34.11
N PRO A 39 -12.37 14.50 -34.81
CA PRO A 39 -12.75 14.44 -36.21
C PRO A 39 -14.28 14.57 -36.41
N LYS A 40 -14.69 14.95 -37.61
CA LYS A 40 -16.12 15.03 -37.94
C LYS A 40 -16.78 13.65 -37.91
N PRO A 41 -17.98 13.49 -37.32
CA PRO A 41 -18.68 12.22 -37.36
C PRO A 41 -19.07 11.82 -38.79
N CYS A 42 -18.86 10.57 -39.16
CA CYS A 42 -19.44 9.93 -40.31
C CYS A 42 -20.89 9.44 -40.03
N VAL A 43 -21.10 9.05 -38.75
CA VAL A 43 -22.39 8.62 -38.22
C VAL A 43 -22.44 8.93 -36.72
N THR A 44 -23.61 9.23 -36.21
CA THR A 44 -23.90 9.33 -34.80
C THR A 44 -24.89 8.23 -34.43
N LEU A 45 -24.54 7.43 -33.43
CA LEU A 45 -25.41 6.42 -32.84
C LEU A 45 -25.96 6.97 -31.52
N ASP A 46 -27.26 6.87 -31.33
CA ASP A 46 -27.91 7.25 -30.09
C ASP A 46 -27.96 6.04 -29.13
N ALA A 47 -27.71 6.27 -27.85
CA ALA A 47 -27.83 5.26 -26.80
C ALA A 47 -29.27 4.75 -26.70
N GLN A 48 -29.44 3.48 -26.41
CA GLN A 48 -30.73 2.81 -26.26
C GLN A 48 -30.92 2.23 -24.84
N LEU A 49 -29.89 2.25 -24.01
CA LEU A 49 -29.88 1.70 -22.65
C LEU A 49 -29.66 2.79 -21.65
N SER A 50 -30.14 2.53 -20.44
CA SER A 50 -29.86 3.35 -19.23
C SER A 50 -29.42 2.45 -18.09
N ALA A 51 -28.46 2.91 -17.29
CA ALA A 51 -27.96 2.20 -16.12
C ALA A 51 -28.19 3.02 -14.85
N PRO A 52 -29.41 3.12 -14.33
CA PRO A 52 -29.67 3.81 -13.08
C PRO A 52 -28.92 3.13 -11.93
N GLY A 53 -28.17 3.91 -11.15
CA GLY A 53 -27.30 3.35 -10.11
C GLY A 53 -26.13 2.53 -10.64
N GLY A 54 -25.81 2.63 -11.95
CA GLY A 54 -24.67 1.96 -12.58
C GLY A 54 -24.91 0.49 -12.99
N ALA A 55 -26.11 -0.04 -12.86
CA ALA A 55 -26.45 -1.40 -13.25
C ALA A 55 -27.45 -1.42 -14.43
N LEU A 56 -27.26 -2.36 -15.33
CA LEU A 56 -28.26 -2.71 -16.34
C LEU A 56 -29.22 -3.75 -15.77
N SER A 57 -30.47 -3.77 -16.26
CA SER A 57 -31.39 -4.87 -15.97
C SER A 57 -30.92 -6.17 -16.63
N ASP A 58 -31.36 -7.33 -16.13
CA ASP A 58 -31.00 -8.63 -16.72
C ASP A 58 -31.44 -8.76 -18.18
N ASP A 59 -32.51 -8.07 -18.57
CA ASP A 59 -32.98 -8.04 -19.96
C ASP A 59 -32.08 -7.14 -20.81
N ASP A 60 -31.65 -6.00 -20.31
CA ASP A 60 -30.76 -5.08 -21.02
C ASP A 60 -29.36 -5.70 -21.20
N GLU A 61 -28.89 -6.58 -20.29
CA GLU A 61 -27.62 -7.30 -20.46
C GLU A 61 -27.57 -8.20 -21.71
N ARG A 62 -28.71 -8.48 -22.34
CA ARG A 62 -28.80 -9.27 -23.57
C ARG A 62 -28.87 -8.38 -24.83
N ASN A 63 -29.07 -7.07 -24.67
CA ASN A 63 -29.27 -6.12 -25.76
C ASN A 63 -27.93 -5.48 -26.16
N LEU A 64 -27.07 -6.26 -26.83
CA LEU A 64 -25.76 -5.81 -27.25
C LEU A 64 -25.83 -4.85 -28.46
N ASP A 65 -25.16 -3.72 -28.34
CA ASP A 65 -24.93 -2.74 -29.42
C ASP A 65 -23.77 -3.13 -30.35
N THR A 66 -23.15 -4.29 -30.14
CA THR A 66 -21.91 -4.70 -30.82
C THR A 66 -22.00 -4.63 -32.32
N GLU A 67 -23.03 -5.25 -32.90
CA GLU A 67 -23.21 -5.28 -34.36
C GLU A 67 -23.44 -3.88 -34.93
N ARG A 68 -24.23 -3.06 -34.23
CA ARG A 68 -24.55 -1.69 -34.63
C ARG A 68 -23.31 -0.80 -34.63
N ILE A 69 -22.51 -0.89 -33.58
CA ILE A 69 -21.26 -0.12 -33.46
C ILE A 69 -20.22 -0.65 -34.45
N GLN A 70 -20.04 -1.95 -34.56
CA GLN A 70 -19.06 -2.55 -35.47
C GLN A 70 -19.38 -2.27 -36.93
N SER A 71 -20.67 -2.35 -37.33
CA SER A 71 -21.10 -1.99 -38.66
C SER A 71 -20.80 -0.51 -38.97
N ALA A 72 -21.07 0.39 -38.03
CA ALA A 72 -20.75 1.80 -38.17
C ALA A 72 -19.24 2.03 -38.35
N ILE A 73 -18.38 1.36 -37.56
CA ILE A 73 -16.92 1.42 -37.70
C ILE A 73 -16.49 0.95 -39.10
N ASN A 74 -17.03 -0.19 -39.56
CA ASN A 74 -16.64 -0.80 -40.83
C ASN A 74 -17.01 0.09 -42.04
N HIS A 75 -18.10 0.82 -41.97
CA HIS A 75 -18.57 1.69 -43.06
C HIS A 75 -18.03 3.13 -42.96
N CYS A 76 -17.46 3.53 -41.81
CA CYS A 76 -16.93 4.88 -41.64
C CYS A 76 -15.72 5.11 -42.54
N LYS A 77 -15.60 6.32 -43.09
CA LYS A 77 -14.46 6.74 -43.92
C LYS A 77 -13.27 7.13 -43.02
N LYS A 78 -12.05 6.89 -43.51
CA LYS A 78 -10.82 7.35 -42.84
C LYS A 78 -10.90 8.86 -42.58
N GLY A 79 -10.35 9.28 -41.44
CA GLY A 79 -10.36 10.66 -40.97
C GLY A 79 -11.70 11.13 -40.36
N HIS A 80 -12.64 10.22 -40.15
CA HIS A 80 -13.94 10.51 -39.54
C HIS A 80 -14.18 9.65 -38.29
N ALA A 81 -15.21 10.00 -37.52
CA ALA A 81 -15.59 9.33 -36.28
C ALA A 81 -16.93 8.61 -36.36
N VAL A 82 -17.04 7.47 -35.72
CA VAL A 82 -18.30 6.91 -35.23
C VAL A 82 -18.59 7.52 -33.87
N LYS A 83 -19.62 8.34 -33.76
CA LYS A 83 -19.96 9.04 -32.51
C LYS A 83 -21.03 8.28 -31.74
N LEU A 84 -20.75 7.93 -30.49
CA LEU A 84 -21.70 7.40 -29.52
C LEU A 84 -22.22 8.56 -28.65
N ARG A 85 -23.56 8.72 -28.57
CA ARG A 85 -24.20 9.87 -27.93
C ARG A 85 -25.36 9.47 -27.04
N ALA A 86 -25.45 10.07 -25.85
CA ALA A 86 -26.65 10.00 -25.01
C ALA A 86 -27.85 10.70 -25.71
N ALA A 87 -29.02 10.08 -25.71
CA ALA A 87 -30.22 10.60 -26.31
C ALA A 87 -31.48 10.03 -25.66
N GLY A 88 -32.57 10.82 -25.63
CA GLY A 88 -33.87 10.35 -25.18
C GLY A 88 -33.93 9.79 -23.73
N GLY A 89 -33.03 10.22 -22.87
CA GLY A 89 -32.90 9.69 -21.50
C GLY A 89 -32.03 8.45 -21.40
N HIS A 90 -31.52 7.92 -22.50
CA HIS A 90 -30.59 6.79 -22.56
C HIS A 90 -29.15 7.30 -22.70
N ASN A 91 -28.20 6.65 -22.04
CA ASN A 91 -26.81 7.11 -21.98
C ASN A 91 -25.78 5.97 -21.94
N VAL A 92 -26.23 4.74 -22.17
CA VAL A 92 -25.35 3.56 -22.14
C VAL A 92 -25.44 2.80 -23.45
N PHE A 93 -24.28 2.36 -23.93
CA PHE A 93 -24.10 1.33 -24.95
C PHE A 93 -23.54 0.10 -24.29
N LEU A 94 -23.99 -1.08 -24.65
CA LEU A 94 -23.44 -2.36 -24.16
C LEU A 94 -22.85 -3.13 -25.35
N ALA A 95 -21.58 -3.54 -25.24
CA ALA A 95 -20.92 -4.27 -26.32
C ALA A 95 -20.08 -5.45 -25.86
N ALA A 96 -20.04 -6.47 -26.70
CA ALA A 96 -19.00 -7.49 -26.77
C ALA A 96 -17.77 -6.93 -27.54
N PRO A 97 -16.70 -7.72 -27.79
CA PRO A 97 -15.49 -7.22 -28.45
C PRO A 97 -15.71 -6.40 -29.72
N LEU A 98 -15.05 -5.25 -29.78
CA LEU A 98 -15.07 -4.31 -30.90
C LEU A 98 -13.69 -4.24 -31.57
N TYR A 99 -13.68 -4.13 -32.91
CA TYR A 99 -12.48 -4.06 -33.73
C TYR A 99 -12.39 -2.71 -34.41
N LEU A 100 -11.33 -1.96 -34.13
CA LEU A 100 -11.14 -0.64 -34.75
C LEU A 100 -10.58 -0.76 -36.16
N LYS A 101 -10.93 0.20 -36.99
CA LYS A 101 -10.48 0.27 -38.38
C LYS A 101 -9.50 1.40 -38.61
N SER A 102 -8.50 1.15 -39.46
CA SER A 102 -7.47 2.16 -39.81
C SER A 102 -8.08 3.52 -40.16
N GLY A 103 -7.59 4.56 -39.47
CA GLY A 103 -7.99 5.94 -39.70
C GLY A 103 -9.40 6.28 -39.22
N VAL A 104 -10.11 5.41 -38.50
CA VAL A 104 -11.44 5.66 -37.95
C VAL A 104 -11.35 5.91 -36.46
N THR A 105 -12.06 6.91 -35.99
CA THR A 105 -12.16 7.25 -34.57
C THR A 105 -13.45 6.71 -33.97
N LEU A 106 -13.38 6.04 -32.83
CA LEU A 106 -14.51 5.81 -31.93
C LEU A 106 -14.61 7.02 -30.99
N LEU A 107 -15.65 7.84 -31.16
CA LEU A 107 -15.87 9.07 -30.40
C LEU A 107 -16.99 8.87 -29.39
N ILE A 108 -16.67 8.88 -28.09
CA ILE A 108 -17.67 8.72 -27.04
C ILE A 108 -17.96 10.10 -26.44
N ASP A 109 -19.18 10.55 -26.61
CA ASP A 109 -19.61 11.89 -26.20
C ASP A 109 -19.69 12.01 -24.68
N ALA A 110 -19.61 13.22 -24.14
CA ALA A 110 -19.85 13.47 -22.73
C ALA A 110 -21.20 12.84 -22.28
N ASN A 111 -21.28 12.44 -21.02
CA ASN A 111 -22.46 11.77 -20.43
C ASN A 111 -22.84 10.41 -21.05
N THR A 112 -21.99 9.84 -21.87
CA THR A 112 -22.20 8.53 -22.50
C THR A 112 -21.20 7.52 -21.98
N ALA A 113 -21.67 6.30 -21.72
CA ALA A 113 -20.82 5.19 -21.36
C ALA A 113 -20.91 4.05 -22.37
N LEU A 114 -19.78 3.43 -22.66
CA LEU A 114 -19.68 2.16 -23.37
C LEU A 114 -19.31 1.08 -22.35
N PHE A 115 -20.27 0.23 -22.01
CA PHE A 115 -20.10 -0.88 -21.07
C PHE A 115 -19.64 -2.14 -21.79
N ALA A 116 -18.65 -2.81 -21.24
CA ALA A 116 -18.23 -4.14 -21.64
C ALA A 116 -19.25 -5.19 -21.20
N SER A 117 -19.53 -6.19 -22.04
CA SER A 117 -20.36 -7.34 -21.67
C SER A 117 -19.82 -8.05 -20.44
N ARG A 118 -20.70 -8.47 -19.53
CA ARG A 118 -20.37 -9.32 -18.39
C ARG A 118 -20.39 -10.81 -18.71
N ASN A 119 -20.78 -11.19 -19.95
CA ASN A 119 -20.73 -12.58 -20.39
C ASN A 119 -19.28 -12.93 -20.78
N PRO A 120 -18.55 -13.76 -20.02
CA PRO A 120 -17.17 -14.08 -20.33
C PRO A 120 -16.99 -14.79 -21.67
N HIS A 121 -18.03 -15.52 -22.14
CA HIS A 121 -17.98 -16.24 -23.40
C HIS A 121 -18.00 -15.35 -24.64
N ASP A 122 -18.39 -14.08 -24.51
CA ASP A 122 -18.25 -13.09 -25.59
C ASP A 122 -16.79 -12.83 -25.95
N TYR A 123 -15.89 -13.07 -24.99
CA TYR A 123 -14.45 -12.85 -25.13
C TYR A 123 -13.64 -14.11 -25.42
N ASP A 124 -14.26 -15.26 -25.55
CA ASP A 124 -13.57 -16.52 -25.77
C ASP A 124 -12.65 -16.49 -27.00
N VAL A 125 -11.38 -16.87 -26.83
CA VAL A 125 -10.45 -17.16 -27.94
C VAL A 125 -10.78 -18.53 -28.52
N ILE A 126 -10.99 -19.52 -27.65
CA ILE A 126 -11.56 -20.83 -27.96
C ILE A 126 -12.71 -21.07 -26.98
N PRO A 127 -13.73 -21.86 -27.33
CA PRO A 127 -14.92 -22.01 -26.49
C PRO A 127 -14.61 -22.28 -25.02
N ARG A 128 -15.15 -21.47 -24.12
CA ARG A 128 -14.99 -21.53 -22.65
C ARG A 128 -13.59 -21.26 -22.14
N SER A 129 -12.76 -20.54 -22.88
CA SER A 129 -11.40 -20.18 -22.46
C SER A 129 -11.33 -18.92 -21.63
N CYS A 130 -12.35 -18.07 -21.64
CA CYS A 130 -12.38 -16.81 -20.92
C CYS A 130 -13.24 -16.88 -19.65
N GLY A 131 -12.92 -16.12 -18.63
CA GLY A 131 -13.63 -16.15 -17.34
C GLY A 131 -13.27 -17.35 -16.46
N VAL A 132 -12.07 -17.90 -16.62
CA VAL A 132 -11.55 -19.02 -15.87
C VAL A 132 -10.13 -18.76 -15.38
N VAL A 133 -9.70 -19.54 -14.41
CA VAL A 133 -8.32 -19.56 -13.90
C VAL A 133 -7.67 -20.86 -14.38
N ASP A 134 -6.54 -20.76 -15.09
CA ASP A 134 -5.79 -21.91 -15.59
C ASP A 134 -4.26 -21.67 -15.55
N GLU A 135 -3.49 -22.55 -16.19
CA GLU A 135 -2.03 -22.46 -16.21
C GLU A 135 -1.49 -21.49 -17.28
N HIS A 136 -2.30 -20.99 -18.21
CA HIS A 136 -1.83 -20.31 -19.43
C HIS A 136 -2.17 -18.83 -19.53
N GLY A 137 -3.38 -18.39 -19.10
CA GLY A 137 -3.73 -16.98 -19.00
C GLY A 137 -3.99 -16.23 -20.33
N HIS A 138 -4.26 -16.92 -21.44
CA HIS A 138 -4.43 -16.32 -22.76
C HIS A 138 -5.78 -16.61 -23.43
N GLY A 139 -6.80 -16.90 -22.62
CA GLY A 139 -8.10 -17.35 -23.07
C GLY A 139 -9.07 -16.26 -23.54
N CYS A 140 -8.75 -14.98 -23.36
CA CYS A 140 -9.69 -13.88 -23.64
C CYS A 140 -9.22 -12.93 -24.74
N LYS A 141 -10.17 -12.55 -25.62
CA LYS A 141 -10.03 -11.39 -26.51
C LYS A 141 -10.16 -10.09 -25.67
N PRO A 142 -9.53 -8.98 -26.09
CA PRO A 142 -9.78 -7.68 -25.46
C PRO A 142 -11.17 -7.17 -25.78
N PHE A 143 -11.67 -6.22 -24.97
CA PHE A 143 -12.94 -5.54 -25.25
C PHE A 143 -12.86 -4.65 -26.48
N ILE A 144 -11.77 -3.92 -26.67
CA ILE A 144 -11.51 -3.14 -27.87
C ILE A 144 -10.14 -3.51 -28.42
N LEU A 145 -10.07 -3.87 -29.69
CA LEU A 145 -8.85 -4.22 -30.40
C LEU A 145 -8.59 -3.30 -31.59
N ALA A 146 -7.46 -2.62 -31.56
CA ALA A 146 -6.84 -2.02 -32.73
C ALA A 146 -5.69 -2.92 -33.17
N ASP A 147 -5.89 -3.75 -34.20
CA ASP A 147 -4.88 -4.65 -34.75
C ASP A 147 -4.63 -4.31 -36.19
N HIS A 148 -3.39 -3.97 -36.56
CA HIS A 148 -3.04 -3.46 -37.89
C HIS A 148 -3.97 -2.30 -38.34
N ALA A 149 -4.33 -1.42 -37.39
CA ALA A 149 -5.24 -0.30 -37.58
C ALA A 149 -4.56 1.07 -37.42
N PRO A 150 -3.55 1.40 -38.25
CA PRO A 150 -2.83 2.66 -38.12
C PRO A 150 -3.76 3.88 -38.23
N ASN A 151 -3.42 4.92 -37.47
CA ASN A 151 -4.20 6.16 -37.33
C ASN A 151 -5.65 5.95 -36.85
N ALA A 152 -5.97 4.83 -36.22
CA ALA A 152 -7.21 4.67 -35.47
C ALA A 152 -7.14 5.46 -34.16
N ALA A 153 -8.30 5.77 -33.59
CA ALA A 153 -8.35 6.52 -32.33
C ALA A 153 -9.59 6.17 -31.50
N ILE A 154 -9.46 6.39 -30.19
CA ILE A 154 -10.58 6.50 -29.26
C ILE A 154 -10.52 7.89 -28.66
N MET A 155 -11.60 8.65 -28.74
CA MET A 155 -11.64 10.03 -28.29
C MET A 155 -12.98 10.36 -27.61
N GLY A 156 -12.99 11.47 -26.87
CA GLY A 156 -14.21 12.05 -26.31
C GLY A 156 -14.17 12.17 -24.81
N ASP A 157 -15.18 12.81 -24.24
CA ASP A 157 -15.30 13.02 -22.80
C ASP A 157 -16.17 11.96 -22.10
N GLY A 158 -16.55 10.90 -22.82
CA GLY A 158 -17.32 9.78 -22.30
C GLY A 158 -16.48 8.74 -21.59
N VAL A 159 -17.13 7.65 -21.22
CA VAL A 159 -16.55 6.58 -20.40
C VAL A 159 -16.56 5.25 -21.15
N ILE A 160 -15.47 4.50 -21.05
CA ILE A 160 -15.41 3.07 -21.35
C ILE A 160 -15.27 2.35 -20.04
N ASP A 161 -16.24 1.51 -19.68
CA ASP A 161 -16.26 0.78 -18.41
C ASP A 161 -16.12 -0.72 -18.66
N GLY A 162 -15.01 -1.29 -18.19
CA GLY A 162 -14.71 -2.72 -18.32
C GLY A 162 -15.50 -3.61 -17.37
N ARG A 163 -16.16 -3.01 -16.35
CA ARG A 163 -17.04 -3.69 -15.39
C ARG A 163 -16.34 -4.82 -14.61
N GLY A 164 -15.03 -4.63 -14.34
CA GLY A 164 -14.17 -5.64 -13.73
C GLY A 164 -14.62 -6.15 -12.36
N GLY A 165 -15.25 -5.29 -11.55
CA GLY A 165 -15.81 -5.64 -10.24
C GLY A 165 -17.25 -6.14 -10.27
N ALA A 166 -17.93 -6.12 -11.41
CA ALA A 166 -19.29 -6.64 -11.53
C ALA A 166 -19.30 -8.16 -11.70
N LYS A 167 -20.27 -8.86 -11.07
CA LYS A 167 -20.41 -10.31 -11.23
C LYS A 167 -20.62 -10.70 -12.70
N LEU A 168 -19.92 -11.73 -13.13
CA LEU A 168 -20.07 -12.32 -14.48
C LEU A 168 -21.45 -12.95 -14.65
N LEU A 169 -21.98 -12.91 -15.86
CA LEU A 169 -23.29 -13.53 -16.14
C LEU A 169 -23.22 -15.05 -15.92
N GLY A 170 -24.11 -15.54 -15.08
CA GLY A 170 -24.18 -16.96 -14.73
C GLY A 170 -23.10 -17.46 -13.74
N GLN A 171 -22.36 -16.54 -13.12
CA GLN A 171 -21.34 -16.84 -12.12
C GLN A 171 -21.50 -15.93 -10.90
N ASP A 172 -21.07 -16.42 -9.74
CA ASP A 172 -21.06 -15.62 -8.49
C ASP A 172 -19.75 -14.86 -8.24
N VAL A 173 -18.87 -14.76 -9.25
CA VAL A 173 -17.57 -14.12 -9.21
C VAL A 173 -17.49 -12.98 -10.23
N SER A 174 -16.66 -11.99 -9.93
CA SER A 174 -16.26 -10.92 -10.84
C SER A 174 -14.93 -11.26 -11.53
N TRP A 175 -14.49 -10.42 -12.48
CA TRP A 175 -13.15 -10.53 -13.05
C TRP A 175 -12.05 -10.34 -12.00
N TRP A 176 -12.27 -9.47 -11.02
CA TRP A 176 -11.31 -9.22 -9.95
C TRP A 176 -11.21 -10.39 -8.97
N ASP A 177 -12.33 -11.09 -8.71
CA ASP A 177 -12.31 -12.33 -7.91
C ASP A 177 -11.53 -13.45 -8.62
N LEU A 178 -11.63 -13.54 -9.95
CA LEU A 178 -10.80 -14.45 -10.74
C LEU A 178 -9.31 -14.10 -10.67
N ALA A 179 -8.99 -12.79 -10.73
CA ALA A 179 -7.62 -12.30 -10.59
C ALA A 179 -7.04 -12.65 -9.21
N HIS A 180 -7.84 -12.49 -8.16
CA HIS A 180 -7.47 -12.89 -6.81
C HIS A 180 -7.25 -14.41 -6.72
N THR A 181 -8.21 -15.20 -7.19
CA THR A 181 -8.11 -16.67 -7.18
C THR A 181 -6.87 -17.17 -7.92
N ALA A 182 -6.58 -16.60 -9.09
CA ALA A 182 -5.38 -16.93 -9.87
C ALA A 182 -4.10 -16.74 -9.05
N LYS A 183 -4.02 -15.60 -8.31
CA LYS A 183 -2.85 -15.29 -7.50
C LYS A 183 -2.67 -16.25 -6.32
N VAL A 184 -3.72 -16.51 -5.55
CA VAL A 184 -3.62 -17.37 -4.36
C VAL A 184 -3.42 -18.85 -4.71
N THR A 185 -3.74 -19.25 -5.95
CA THR A 185 -3.53 -20.62 -6.46
C THR A 185 -2.28 -20.77 -7.33
N ASP A 186 -1.48 -19.71 -7.46
CA ASP A 186 -0.30 -19.63 -8.34
C ASP A 186 -0.61 -20.03 -9.79
N LYS A 187 -1.74 -19.54 -10.30
CA LYS A 187 -2.23 -19.79 -11.65
C LYS A 187 -2.38 -18.49 -12.43
N SER A 188 -2.79 -18.60 -13.67
CA SER A 188 -3.04 -17.48 -14.56
C SER A 188 -4.53 -17.17 -14.67
N GLN A 189 -4.86 -15.87 -14.68
CA GLN A 189 -6.21 -15.40 -14.89
C GLN A 189 -6.51 -15.26 -16.39
N ASN A 190 -7.65 -15.75 -16.84
CA ASN A 190 -8.18 -15.44 -18.17
C ASN A 190 -9.27 -14.35 -18.04
N CYS A 191 -8.81 -13.11 -18.02
CA CYS A 191 -9.63 -11.90 -17.95
C CYS A 191 -9.41 -11.03 -19.19
N THR A 192 -10.45 -10.35 -19.65
CA THR A 192 -10.34 -9.42 -20.78
C THR A 192 -9.58 -8.16 -20.38
N ARG A 193 -9.02 -7.44 -21.36
CA ARG A 193 -8.44 -6.08 -21.23
C ARG A 193 -9.35 -5.08 -21.90
N ILE A 194 -9.35 -3.81 -21.47
CA ILE A 194 -10.19 -2.81 -22.13
C ILE A 194 -9.68 -2.55 -23.55
N LEU A 195 -8.40 -2.23 -23.72
CA LEU A 195 -7.84 -1.85 -25.02
C LEU A 195 -6.51 -2.53 -25.30
N ILE A 196 -6.42 -3.17 -26.45
CA ILE A 196 -5.14 -3.56 -27.05
C ILE A 196 -4.93 -2.80 -28.35
N VAL A 197 -3.80 -2.11 -28.45
CA VAL A 197 -3.31 -1.45 -29.67
C VAL A 197 -2.10 -2.24 -30.15
N ARG A 198 -2.28 -3.03 -31.21
CA ARG A 198 -1.23 -3.91 -31.73
C ARG A 198 -0.91 -3.55 -33.17
N GLU A 199 0.39 -3.37 -33.46
CA GLU A 199 0.88 -3.07 -34.82
C GLU A 199 0.05 -1.97 -35.50
N SER A 200 -0.32 -0.93 -34.72
CA SER A 200 -1.27 0.12 -35.06
C SER A 200 -0.65 1.49 -34.84
N ASP A 201 0.17 1.89 -35.82
CA ASP A 201 0.95 3.12 -35.75
C ASP A 201 0.08 4.39 -35.67
N ASN A 202 0.58 5.39 -34.93
CA ASN A 202 -0.07 6.68 -34.71
C ASN A 202 -1.48 6.57 -34.09
N PHE A 203 -1.68 5.61 -33.18
CA PHE A 203 -2.92 5.50 -32.42
C PHE A 203 -3.10 6.67 -31.45
N ILE A 204 -4.31 7.19 -31.31
CA ILE A 204 -4.62 8.29 -30.39
C ILE A 204 -5.69 7.87 -29.39
N LEU A 205 -5.39 8.05 -28.11
CA LEU A 205 -6.34 7.98 -27.02
C LEU A 205 -6.46 9.38 -26.40
N TYR A 206 -7.64 10.03 -26.55
CA TYR A 206 -7.78 11.44 -26.22
C TYR A 206 -8.99 11.73 -25.34
N ARG A 207 -8.74 12.24 -24.14
CA ARG A 207 -9.72 12.71 -23.14
C ARG A 207 -10.66 11.65 -22.57
N THR A 208 -10.70 10.45 -23.14
CA THR A 208 -11.57 9.36 -22.70
C THR A 208 -11.26 8.89 -21.29
N THR A 209 -12.30 8.55 -20.54
CA THR A 209 -12.16 7.88 -19.24
C THR A 209 -12.26 6.37 -19.45
N LEU A 210 -11.23 5.62 -19.02
CA LEU A 210 -11.23 4.16 -18.94
C LEU A 210 -11.43 3.75 -17.49
N ARG A 211 -12.38 2.89 -17.22
CA ARG A 211 -12.77 2.59 -15.85
C ARG A 211 -12.98 1.10 -15.63
N ASN A 212 -12.71 0.64 -14.39
CA ASN A 212 -13.04 -0.71 -13.94
C ASN A 212 -12.55 -1.82 -14.88
N SER A 213 -11.30 -1.74 -15.33
CA SER A 213 -10.76 -2.77 -16.20
C SER A 213 -10.73 -4.15 -15.52
N PRO A 214 -11.10 -5.23 -16.20
CA PRO A 214 -10.92 -6.59 -15.71
C PRO A 214 -9.45 -7.02 -15.54
N ASN A 215 -8.57 -6.45 -16.36
CA ASN A 215 -7.12 -6.65 -16.37
C ASN A 215 -6.50 -5.31 -16.80
N PHE A 216 -5.38 -5.26 -17.53
CA PHE A 216 -4.78 -4.01 -18.01
C PHE A 216 -5.77 -3.12 -18.74
N HIS A 217 -5.70 -1.81 -18.54
CA HIS A 217 -6.57 -0.86 -19.28
C HIS A 217 -6.12 -0.71 -20.71
N VAL A 218 -4.83 -0.42 -20.94
CA VAL A 218 -4.27 -0.15 -22.27
C VAL A 218 -2.96 -0.89 -22.46
N SER A 219 -2.93 -1.83 -23.38
CA SER A 219 -1.68 -2.45 -23.86
C SER A 219 -1.33 -1.92 -25.22
N VAL A 220 -0.14 -1.34 -25.41
CA VAL A 220 0.36 -0.85 -26.69
C VAL A 220 1.47 -1.76 -27.15
N GLU A 221 1.21 -2.58 -28.15
CA GLU A 221 2.10 -3.66 -28.58
C GLU A 221 2.64 -3.39 -29.97
N LYS A 222 3.98 -3.42 -30.14
CA LYS A 222 4.70 -3.35 -31.43
C LYS A 222 4.23 -2.19 -32.34
N SER A 223 3.92 -1.05 -31.76
CA SER A 223 3.39 0.10 -32.49
C SER A 223 4.39 1.26 -32.49
N ASN A 224 4.46 1.96 -33.61
CA ASN A 224 5.25 3.17 -33.77
C ASN A 224 4.34 4.39 -33.78
N GLY A 225 4.35 5.12 -32.68
CA GLY A 225 3.48 6.27 -32.51
C GLY A 225 2.18 5.94 -31.75
N PHE A 226 2.20 6.21 -30.47
CA PHE A 226 0.99 6.19 -29.64
C PHE A 226 0.91 7.51 -28.87
N THR A 227 -0.28 8.07 -28.77
CA THR A 227 -0.50 9.29 -27.98
C THR A 227 -1.71 9.12 -27.07
N ALA A 228 -1.46 9.16 -25.75
CA ALA A 228 -2.50 9.38 -24.75
C ALA A 228 -2.44 10.85 -24.31
N TRP A 229 -3.55 11.57 -24.38
CA TRP A 229 -3.61 12.97 -23.99
C TRP A 229 -4.88 13.26 -23.19
N GLY A 230 -4.74 13.72 -21.96
CA GLY A 230 -5.84 14.06 -21.08
C GLY A 230 -6.73 12.87 -20.71
N VAL A 231 -6.16 11.66 -20.76
CA VAL A 231 -6.86 10.41 -20.46
C VAL A 231 -7.06 10.27 -18.95
N LYS A 232 -8.17 9.66 -18.57
CA LYS A 232 -8.45 9.32 -17.17
C LYS A 232 -8.57 7.80 -17.05
N ILE A 233 -7.81 7.23 -16.15
CA ILE A 233 -7.90 5.80 -15.80
C ILE A 233 -8.32 5.71 -14.35
N ASP A 234 -9.40 4.99 -14.09
CA ASP A 234 -10.03 4.94 -12.76
C ASP A 234 -10.49 3.52 -12.40
N THR A 235 -9.69 2.85 -11.59
CA THR A 235 -9.98 1.51 -11.09
C THR A 235 -9.53 1.42 -9.63
N PRO A 236 -10.30 0.74 -8.76
CA PRO A 236 -9.93 0.62 -7.36
C PRO A 236 -8.53 0.03 -7.17
N ARG A 237 -7.82 0.53 -6.16
CA ARG A 237 -6.48 0.09 -5.79
C ARG A 237 -6.38 -1.42 -5.52
N THR A 238 -7.45 -2.04 -5.05
CA THR A 238 -7.54 -3.47 -4.75
C THR A 238 -7.75 -4.35 -5.98
N ALA A 239 -8.00 -3.76 -7.15
CA ALA A 239 -8.21 -4.49 -8.40
C ALA A 239 -6.87 -4.91 -9.01
N ARG A 240 -6.49 -6.17 -8.84
CA ARG A 240 -5.18 -6.71 -9.25
C ARG A 240 -4.97 -6.70 -10.77
N ASN A 241 -3.72 -6.51 -11.17
CA ASN A 241 -3.28 -6.52 -12.57
C ASN A 241 -4.10 -5.56 -13.47
N THR A 242 -4.50 -4.43 -12.91
CA THR A 242 -5.20 -3.39 -13.64
C THR A 242 -4.25 -2.24 -13.97
N ASP A 243 -3.11 -2.59 -14.60
CA ASP A 243 -2.12 -1.63 -15.08
C ASP A 243 -2.81 -0.55 -15.95
N GLY A 244 -2.35 0.68 -15.85
CA GLY A 244 -2.93 1.81 -16.58
C GLY A 244 -2.58 1.78 -18.07
N ILE A 245 -1.35 2.18 -18.42
CA ILE A 245 -0.89 2.19 -19.83
C ILE A 245 0.45 1.46 -19.93
N ASP A 246 0.49 0.40 -20.73
CA ASP A 246 1.63 -0.48 -20.92
C ASP A 246 2.19 -0.41 -22.35
N PRO A 247 3.14 0.48 -22.64
CA PRO A 247 3.91 0.39 -23.88
C PRO A 247 4.79 -0.87 -23.87
N SER A 248 4.62 -1.75 -24.84
CA SER A 248 5.37 -2.99 -24.97
C SER A 248 5.94 -3.16 -26.38
N SER A 249 7.27 -3.28 -26.48
CA SER A 249 7.96 -3.37 -27.77
C SER A 249 7.52 -2.28 -28.77
N SER A 250 7.31 -1.06 -28.26
CA SER A 250 6.74 0.07 -28.99
C SER A 250 7.67 1.29 -28.96
N THR A 251 7.56 2.14 -29.96
CA THR A 251 8.41 3.32 -30.08
C THR A 251 7.58 4.58 -30.37
N ASN A 252 8.12 5.76 -30.06
CA ASN A 252 7.44 7.05 -30.23
C ASN A 252 6.10 7.09 -29.47
N VAL A 253 6.15 6.87 -28.17
CA VAL A 253 4.98 6.88 -27.28
C VAL A 253 4.97 8.17 -26.46
N SER A 254 3.84 8.87 -26.45
CA SER A 254 3.61 10.03 -25.58
C SER A 254 2.39 9.81 -24.70
N ILE A 255 2.56 9.95 -23.39
CA ILE A 255 1.49 9.97 -22.38
C ILE A 255 1.56 11.34 -21.72
N LEU A 256 0.49 12.13 -21.88
CA LEU A 256 0.53 13.55 -21.58
C LEU A 256 -0.78 14.02 -20.91
N TYR A 257 -0.64 14.85 -19.88
CA TYR A 257 -1.77 15.49 -19.17
C TYR A 257 -2.82 14.52 -18.66
N SER A 258 -2.41 13.29 -18.34
CA SER A 258 -3.32 12.21 -17.99
C SER A 258 -3.38 12.00 -16.46
N TYR A 259 -4.46 11.39 -16.02
CA TYR A 259 -4.78 11.14 -14.62
C TYR A 259 -4.99 9.65 -14.44
N ILE A 260 -4.11 8.98 -13.71
CA ILE A 260 -4.13 7.53 -13.60
C ILE A 260 -4.28 7.12 -12.14
N ARG A 261 -5.31 6.32 -11.88
CA ARG A 261 -5.59 5.67 -10.61
C ARG A 261 -5.88 4.20 -10.90
N ALA A 262 -4.92 3.33 -10.64
CA ALA A 262 -4.96 1.92 -11.00
C ALA A 262 -4.75 1.01 -9.78
N GLY A 263 -4.95 -0.28 -9.96
CA GLY A 263 -4.69 -1.30 -8.92
C GLY A 263 -3.37 -2.04 -9.12
N ASP A 264 -2.57 -1.67 -10.15
CA ASP A 264 -1.22 -2.15 -10.41
C ASP A 264 -0.38 -0.97 -10.94
N ASP A 265 0.59 -1.18 -11.84
CA ASP A 265 1.43 -0.10 -12.38
C ASP A 265 0.59 0.99 -13.06
N ASP A 266 0.81 2.27 -12.74
CA ASP A 266 0.11 3.36 -13.43
C ASP A 266 0.59 3.47 -14.89
N VAL A 267 1.88 3.35 -15.11
CA VAL A 267 2.50 3.12 -16.41
C VAL A 267 3.56 2.05 -16.26
N ALA A 268 3.57 1.04 -17.14
CA ALA A 268 4.62 0.03 -17.19
C ALA A 268 5.23 -0.11 -18.59
N ILE A 269 6.43 0.43 -18.79
CA ILE A 269 7.15 0.29 -20.05
C ILE A 269 7.80 -1.10 -20.10
N LYS A 270 7.36 -1.93 -21.03
CA LYS A 270 7.79 -3.33 -21.20
C LYS A 270 8.48 -3.53 -22.54
N ALA A 271 9.47 -4.42 -22.60
CA ALA A 271 10.16 -4.80 -23.81
C ALA A 271 10.49 -6.30 -23.75
N GLY A 272 9.57 -7.10 -24.29
CA GLY A 272 9.73 -8.55 -24.35
C GLY A 272 10.54 -9.00 -25.58
N LYS A 273 10.45 -10.29 -25.88
CA LYS A 273 11.13 -10.91 -27.05
C LYS A 273 10.71 -10.33 -28.40
N SER A 274 9.62 -9.56 -28.44
CA SER A 274 9.09 -8.95 -29.66
C SER A 274 9.89 -7.73 -30.16
N GLY A 275 10.79 -7.19 -29.34
CA GLY A 275 11.64 -6.06 -29.69
C GLY A 275 11.73 -4.99 -28.61
N PRO A 276 12.49 -3.93 -28.85
CA PRO A 276 12.73 -2.86 -27.89
C PRO A 276 11.53 -1.92 -27.75
N SER A 277 11.49 -1.25 -26.59
CA SER A 277 10.67 -0.05 -26.38
C SER A 277 11.59 1.18 -26.30
N SER A 278 11.26 2.24 -27.05
CA SER A 278 12.13 3.41 -27.10
C SER A 278 11.42 4.71 -27.49
N HIS A 279 12.08 5.85 -27.22
CA HIS A 279 11.57 7.18 -27.55
C HIS A 279 10.20 7.44 -26.89
N ILE A 280 10.17 7.33 -25.57
CA ILE A 280 8.93 7.43 -24.77
C ILE A 280 8.96 8.71 -23.94
N THR A 281 7.90 9.47 -24.03
CA THR A 281 7.67 10.69 -23.25
C THR A 281 6.47 10.53 -22.35
N ILE A 282 6.64 10.79 -21.04
CA ILE A 282 5.59 10.83 -20.04
C ILE A 282 5.70 12.19 -19.37
N ALA A 283 4.68 13.04 -19.50
CA ALA A 283 4.81 14.40 -18.99
C ALA A 283 3.47 15.05 -18.63
N HIS A 284 3.52 15.88 -17.57
CA HIS A 284 2.36 16.59 -17.03
C HIS A 284 1.24 15.65 -16.55
N ASP A 285 1.63 14.49 -16.02
CA ASP A 285 0.71 13.44 -15.61
C ASP A 285 0.56 13.41 -14.09
N HIS A 286 -0.56 12.85 -13.61
CA HIS A 286 -0.89 12.69 -12.21
C HIS A 286 -1.25 11.24 -11.93
N PHE A 287 -0.47 10.57 -11.07
CA PHE A 287 -0.72 9.21 -10.60
C PHE A 287 -1.21 9.24 -9.16
N TYR A 288 -2.23 8.43 -8.82
CA TYR A 288 -2.91 8.51 -7.52
C TYR A 288 -2.72 7.28 -6.65
N SER A 289 -2.94 6.10 -7.18
CA SER A 289 -2.73 4.84 -6.48
C SER A 289 -2.00 3.89 -7.40
N GLY A 290 -1.86 2.64 -7.01
CA GLY A 290 -1.17 1.67 -7.85
C GLY A 290 0.30 1.54 -7.51
N HIS A 291 1.10 1.14 -8.49
CA HIS A 291 2.53 0.87 -8.28
C HIS A 291 3.44 1.90 -8.96
N GLY A 292 2.94 3.07 -9.31
CA GLY A 292 3.68 4.22 -9.79
C GLY A 292 4.23 4.09 -11.22
N MET A 293 5.33 4.81 -11.49
CA MET A 293 5.99 4.86 -12.80
C MET A 293 7.01 3.74 -12.94
N SER A 294 6.66 2.69 -13.68
CA SER A 294 7.47 1.47 -13.80
C SER A 294 8.09 1.29 -15.19
N ILE A 295 9.30 0.75 -15.21
CA ILE A 295 9.93 0.11 -16.37
C ILE A 295 10.13 -1.36 -16.01
N GLY A 296 9.61 -2.26 -16.84
CA GLY A 296 9.68 -3.70 -16.66
C GLY A 296 8.34 -4.29 -16.11
N SER A 297 8.36 -5.52 -15.68
CA SER A 297 9.53 -6.43 -15.48
C SER A 297 10.15 -7.03 -16.74
N GLU A 298 9.43 -7.12 -17.87
CA GLU A 298 9.94 -7.59 -19.15
C GLU A 298 10.83 -6.52 -19.76
N THR A 299 12.16 -6.74 -19.77
CA THR A 299 13.14 -5.82 -20.38
C THR A 299 14.07 -6.52 -21.38
N SER A 300 13.82 -7.80 -21.71
CA SER A 300 14.69 -8.61 -22.55
C SER A 300 14.88 -8.07 -23.98
N GLY A 301 13.92 -7.28 -24.48
CA GLY A 301 14.03 -6.60 -25.77
C GLY A 301 14.81 -5.28 -25.74
N GLY A 302 15.11 -4.78 -24.54
CA GLY A 302 15.77 -3.48 -24.33
C GLY A 302 14.77 -2.33 -24.20
N VAL A 303 15.04 -1.41 -23.25
CA VAL A 303 14.29 -0.15 -23.10
C VAL A 303 15.27 1.01 -23.16
N SER A 304 14.99 2.00 -23.99
CA SER A 304 15.92 3.14 -24.13
C SER A 304 15.20 4.45 -24.47
N ALA A 305 15.89 5.57 -24.27
CA ALA A 305 15.40 6.89 -24.64
C ALA A 305 14.01 7.20 -24.02
N VAL A 306 13.92 7.11 -22.66
CA VAL A 306 12.72 7.40 -21.89
C VAL A 306 12.87 8.73 -21.16
N ARG A 307 11.91 9.61 -21.32
CA ARG A 307 11.81 10.85 -20.57
C ARG A 307 10.52 10.93 -19.79
N VAL A 308 10.64 11.06 -18.48
CA VAL A 308 9.54 11.36 -17.56
C VAL A 308 9.76 12.76 -17.00
N SER A 309 8.78 13.63 -17.10
CA SER A 309 8.92 15.00 -16.60
C SER A 309 7.60 15.57 -16.10
N ASP A 310 7.69 16.43 -15.06
CA ASP A 310 6.53 17.11 -14.48
C ASP A 310 5.43 16.11 -14.06
N LEU A 311 5.82 15.12 -13.25
CA LEU A 311 4.95 14.05 -12.76
C LEU A 311 4.64 14.25 -11.28
N THR A 312 3.39 14.01 -10.88
CA THR A 312 3.03 13.84 -9.47
C THR A 312 2.57 12.43 -9.18
N ILE A 313 3.00 11.86 -8.04
CA ILE A 313 2.59 10.53 -7.58
C ILE A 313 2.06 10.66 -6.16
N ASP A 314 0.79 10.31 -5.93
CA ASP A 314 0.14 10.44 -4.63
C ASP A 314 -0.50 9.10 -4.21
N GLY A 315 0.01 8.51 -3.15
CA GLY A 315 -0.58 7.30 -2.57
C GLY A 315 -0.22 5.97 -3.24
N ALA A 316 0.75 5.94 -4.16
CA ALA A 316 1.22 4.71 -4.80
C ALA A 316 2.14 3.88 -3.88
N ASP A 317 2.22 2.57 -4.14
CA ASP A 317 3.16 1.71 -3.40
C ASP A 317 4.61 1.96 -3.79
N ASN A 318 4.86 2.31 -5.03
CA ASN A 318 6.17 2.73 -5.51
C ASN A 318 6.08 4.07 -6.25
N GLY A 319 7.16 4.83 -6.24
CA GLY A 319 7.26 6.05 -7.02
C GLY A 319 7.91 5.80 -8.37
N ILE A 320 9.21 6.04 -8.46
CA ILE A 320 10.04 5.72 -9.63
C ILE A 320 10.53 4.29 -9.48
N ARG A 321 10.21 3.43 -10.45
CA ARG A 321 10.57 2.02 -10.39
C ARG A 321 11.16 1.49 -11.70
N ILE A 322 12.32 0.84 -11.61
CA ILE A 322 12.87 -0.03 -12.67
C ILE A 322 13.04 -1.41 -12.06
N LYS A 323 12.32 -2.40 -12.61
CA LYS A 323 12.30 -3.77 -12.08
C LYS A 323 12.54 -4.77 -13.20
N SER A 324 13.36 -5.78 -12.93
CA SER A 324 13.54 -6.93 -13.81
C SER A 324 14.17 -8.09 -13.04
N ASP A 325 14.40 -9.21 -13.71
CA ASP A 325 15.10 -10.37 -13.14
C ASP A 325 15.75 -11.21 -14.22
N ARG A 326 16.47 -12.26 -13.83
CA ARG A 326 17.23 -13.11 -14.75
C ARG A 326 16.39 -13.97 -15.70
N SER A 327 15.07 -14.02 -15.54
CA SER A 327 14.14 -14.72 -16.44
C SER A 327 13.66 -13.86 -17.62
N ARG A 328 13.75 -12.51 -17.47
CA ARG A 328 13.14 -11.54 -18.43
C ARG A 328 13.96 -10.26 -18.60
N GLY A 329 15.18 -10.22 -18.09
CA GLY A 329 16.05 -9.06 -18.07
C GLY A 329 16.74 -8.74 -19.38
N GLY A 330 17.10 -7.48 -19.53
CA GLY A 330 17.88 -6.92 -20.64
C GLY A 330 18.37 -5.52 -20.31
N LEU A 331 18.83 -4.79 -21.32
CA LEU A 331 19.37 -3.45 -21.17
C LEU A 331 18.25 -2.41 -21.00
N VAL A 332 18.35 -1.61 -19.96
CA VAL A 332 17.57 -0.37 -19.77
C VAL A 332 18.56 0.78 -19.72
N GLU A 333 18.47 1.70 -20.69
CA GLU A 333 19.43 2.80 -20.79
C GLU A 333 18.81 4.13 -21.23
N ASP A 334 19.51 5.22 -20.97
CA ASP A 334 19.12 6.57 -21.37
C ASP A 334 17.71 6.93 -20.85
N VAL A 335 17.48 6.74 -19.55
CA VAL A 335 16.23 7.03 -18.87
C VAL A 335 16.40 8.27 -17.99
N SER A 336 15.52 9.24 -18.13
CA SER A 336 15.55 10.45 -17.32
C SER A 336 14.22 10.76 -16.67
N TYR A 337 14.28 11.11 -15.37
CA TYR A 337 13.18 11.66 -14.60
C TYR A 337 13.54 13.09 -14.20
N ASP A 338 12.70 14.05 -14.50
CA ASP A 338 12.93 15.46 -14.17
C ASP A 338 11.67 16.11 -13.61
N ASN A 339 11.77 16.82 -12.50
CA ASN A 339 10.66 17.54 -11.87
C ASN A 339 9.51 16.63 -11.41
N VAL A 340 9.84 15.64 -10.56
CA VAL A 340 8.88 14.67 -10.01
C VAL A 340 8.59 14.99 -8.55
N CYS A 341 7.31 15.09 -8.19
CA CYS A 341 6.82 15.24 -6.82
C CYS A 341 6.07 13.99 -6.36
N MET A 342 6.39 13.51 -5.16
CA MET A 342 5.76 12.34 -4.57
C MET A 342 5.26 12.65 -3.16
N ARG A 343 4.08 12.14 -2.79
CA ARG A 343 3.60 12.10 -1.40
C ARG A 343 2.84 10.81 -1.12
N ASN A 344 2.82 10.36 0.12
CA ASN A 344 2.15 9.11 0.51
C ASN A 344 2.66 7.90 -0.30
N VAL A 345 3.90 7.93 -0.75
CA VAL A 345 4.53 6.86 -1.52
C VAL A 345 5.40 6.02 -0.61
N ARG A 346 5.14 4.72 -0.55
CA ARG A 346 5.85 3.81 0.37
C ARG A 346 7.32 3.62 0.00
N ASN A 347 7.61 3.38 -1.28
CA ASN A 347 8.95 3.16 -1.80
C ASN A 347 9.25 4.21 -2.88
N PRO A 348 9.80 5.37 -2.53
CA PRO A 348 9.95 6.47 -3.49
C PRO A 348 10.81 6.11 -4.71
N ILE A 349 11.88 5.33 -4.53
CA ILE A 349 12.79 4.94 -5.61
C ILE A 349 13.15 3.46 -5.46
N VAL A 350 12.85 2.67 -6.51
CA VAL A 350 13.17 1.24 -6.57
C VAL A 350 13.80 0.92 -7.91
N LEU A 351 15.11 0.76 -7.94
CA LEU A 351 15.89 0.33 -9.10
C LEU A 351 16.49 -1.03 -8.76
N THR A 352 15.89 -2.14 -9.27
CA THR A 352 16.29 -3.49 -8.88
C THR A 352 16.25 -4.49 -10.03
N PRO A 353 17.36 -5.24 -10.26
CA PRO A 353 17.40 -6.36 -11.19
C PRO A 353 17.03 -7.71 -10.52
N LEU A 354 16.52 -7.68 -9.28
CA LEU A 354 16.20 -8.85 -8.46
C LEU A 354 14.73 -8.81 -8.06
N TYR A 355 13.82 -8.87 -9.06
CA TYR A 355 12.38 -8.66 -8.83
C TYR A 355 11.67 -9.91 -8.29
N THR A 356 11.58 -10.99 -9.06
CA THR A 356 10.83 -12.20 -8.65
C THR A 356 11.64 -13.49 -8.67
N THR A 357 12.63 -13.60 -9.55
CA THR A 357 13.47 -14.80 -9.65
C THR A 357 14.96 -14.47 -9.73
N PHE A 358 15.76 -15.26 -9.07
CA PHE A 358 17.21 -15.16 -9.06
C PHE A 358 17.87 -16.08 -10.11
N SER A 359 17.09 -16.96 -10.75
CA SER A 359 17.54 -17.93 -11.74
C SER A 359 17.22 -17.47 -13.17
N GLY A 360 18.05 -17.86 -14.12
CA GLY A 360 17.92 -17.55 -15.55
C GLY A 360 19.20 -17.01 -16.16
N ASP A 361 19.22 -16.93 -17.49
CA ASP A 361 20.41 -16.57 -18.28
C ASP A 361 20.38 -15.13 -18.80
N LEU A 362 19.25 -14.43 -18.62
CA LEU A 362 19.13 -13.03 -19.02
C LEU A 362 19.76 -12.12 -17.98
N LEU A 363 20.34 -11.02 -18.45
CA LEU A 363 21.10 -10.10 -17.62
C LEU A 363 20.41 -8.72 -17.61
N PRO A 364 19.69 -8.36 -16.54
CA PRO A 364 19.23 -6.99 -16.36
C PRO A 364 20.42 -6.05 -16.17
N VAL A 365 20.54 -5.04 -17.01
CA VAL A 365 21.59 -4.03 -16.95
C VAL A 365 20.96 -2.65 -17.04
N TYR A 366 21.27 -1.75 -16.10
CA TYR A 366 20.72 -0.40 -16.05
C TYR A 366 21.85 0.62 -16.21
N ARG A 367 21.80 1.43 -17.28
CA ARG A 367 22.83 2.42 -17.60
C ARG A 367 22.24 3.79 -17.84
N ASN A 368 22.99 4.82 -17.48
CA ASN A 368 22.61 6.21 -17.70
C ASN A 368 21.18 6.51 -17.24
N ILE A 369 20.88 6.14 -15.98
CA ILE A 369 19.60 6.44 -15.33
C ILE A 369 19.73 7.76 -14.57
N ILE A 370 19.00 8.79 -14.96
CA ILE A 370 19.13 10.13 -14.42
C ILE A 370 17.86 10.51 -13.65
N LEU A 371 18.00 10.77 -12.37
CA LEU A 371 16.96 11.35 -11.53
C LEU A 371 17.36 12.78 -11.20
N LYS A 372 16.56 13.74 -11.67
CA LYS A 372 16.82 15.16 -11.49
C LYS A 372 15.60 15.87 -10.93
N ASN A 373 15.79 16.74 -9.97
CA ASN A 373 14.70 17.51 -9.36
C ASN A 373 13.55 16.58 -8.89
N VAL A 374 13.88 15.57 -8.10
CA VAL A 374 12.91 14.62 -7.54
C VAL A 374 12.73 14.92 -6.06
N HIS A 375 11.49 15.12 -5.63
CA HIS A 375 11.17 15.38 -4.23
C HIS A 375 10.04 14.48 -3.74
N SER A 376 10.33 13.66 -2.73
CA SER A 376 9.33 12.89 -1.99
C SER A 376 9.06 13.54 -0.65
N LEU A 377 7.82 13.97 -0.43
CA LEU A 377 7.33 14.54 0.84
C LEU A 377 7.08 13.46 1.90
N THR A 378 7.30 12.20 1.58
CA THR A 378 7.11 11.05 2.48
C THR A 378 8.38 10.22 2.49
N THR A 379 8.87 9.89 3.68
CA THR A 379 10.01 8.98 3.83
C THR A 379 9.64 7.56 3.43
N GLY A 380 10.63 6.78 3.00
CA GLY A 380 10.47 5.37 2.70
C GLY A 380 11.78 4.74 2.24
N PRO A 381 11.87 3.40 2.21
CA PRO A 381 13.07 2.71 1.77
C PRO A 381 13.36 2.96 0.29
N LEU A 382 14.62 3.20 -0.02
CA LEU A 382 15.15 3.33 -1.37
C LEU A 382 15.96 2.08 -1.71
N THR A 383 15.71 1.50 -2.88
CA THR A 383 16.49 0.37 -3.41
C THR A 383 17.23 0.80 -4.68
N ILE A 384 18.55 0.70 -4.67
CA ILE A 384 19.42 1.13 -5.78
C ILE A 384 20.42 0.00 -6.04
N ALA A 385 20.07 -0.96 -6.89
CA ALA A 385 20.86 -2.17 -7.06
C ALA A 385 21.17 -2.48 -8.52
N GLY A 386 22.41 -2.85 -8.79
CA GLY A 386 22.84 -3.57 -9.97
C GLY A 386 22.79 -5.07 -9.76
N LEU A 387 23.02 -5.85 -10.81
CA LEU A 387 22.92 -7.31 -10.77
C LEU A 387 24.13 -7.95 -10.05
N ASP A 388 25.33 -7.52 -10.37
CA ASP A 388 26.60 -8.01 -9.86
C ASP A 388 27.74 -7.02 -10.17
N ASP A 389 28.98 -7.36 -9.81
CA ASP A 389 30.19 -6.52 -10.00
C ASP A 389 30.44 -6.13 -11.47
N LYS A 390 29.98 -6.95 -12.42
CA LYS A 390 30.16 -6.73 -13.85
C LYS A 390 28.99 -5.98 -14.50
N HIS A 391 27.84 -6.04 -13.86
CA HIS A 391 26.59 -5.45 -14.35
C HIS A 391 26.05 -4.48 -13.32
N LYS A 392 26.89 -3.47 -13.03
CA LYS A 392 26.52 -2.40 -12.08
C LYS A 392 25.44 -1.51 -12.67
N LEU A 393 24.56 -1.04 -11.79
CA LEU A 393 23.65 0.07 -12.08
C LEU A 393 24.48 1.36 -12.25
N GLU A 394 24.28 2.09 -13.34
CA GLU A 394 24.83 3.43 -13.55
C GLU A 394 23.73 4.48 -13.41
N ALA A 395 23.79 5.30 -12.34
CA ALA A 395 22.78 6.31 -12.07
C ALA A 395 23.37 7.67 -11.69
N THR A 396 22.64 8.73 -12.02
CA THR A 396 22.93 10.10 -11.59
C THR A 396 21.79 10.65 -10.77
N PHE A 397 22.08 11.16 -9.57
CA PHE A 397 21.14 11.81 -8.69
C PHE A 397 21.47 13.30 -8.59
N ASP A 398 20.67 14.15 -9.25
CA ASP A 398 20.80 15.59 -9.31
C ASP A 398 19.61 16.26 -8.62
N ASN A 399 19.80 16.79 -7.42
CA ASN A 399 18.72 17.39 -6.60
C ASN A 399 17.60 16.38 -6.25
N VAL A 400 17.97 15.20 -5.74
CA VAL A 400 17.02 14.20 -5.25
C VAL A 400 16.88 14.34 -3.75
N VAL A 401 15.66 14.60 -3.29
CA VAL A 401 15.34 14.82 -1.88
C VAL A 401 14.18 13.92 -1.45
N VAL A 402 14.34 13.25 -0.32
CA VAL A 402 13.29 12.49 0.36
C VAL A 402 13.18 12.99 1.79
N ASP A 403 12.04 13.56 2.15
CA ASP A 403 11.85 14.13 3.47
C ASP A 403 11.94 13.05 4.55
N GLY A 404 12.69 13.34 5.62
CA GLY A 404 12.88 12.42 6.73
C GLY A 404 13.77 11.20 6.45
N LEU A 405 14.45 11.14 5.29
CA LEU A 405 15.31 10.03 4.90
C LEU A 405 16.43 9.80 5.94
N GLN A 406 16.57 8.54 6.37
CA GLN A 406 17.68 8.10 7.22
C GLN A 406 18.69 7.30 6.38
N PRO A 407 19.97 7.27 6.77
CA PRO A 407 20.99 6.46 6.07
C PRO A 407 20.61 4.96 5.96
N THR A 408 19.89 4.45 6.94
CA THR A 408 19.40 3.05 6.98
C THR A 408 18.28 2.75 5.98
N ASP A 409 17.63 3.79 5.46
CA ASP A 409 16.56 3.64 4.47
C ASP A 409 17.13 3.42 3.05
N VAL A 410 18.41 3.74 2.84
CA VAL A 410 19.06 3.59 1.53
C VAL A 410 19.75 2.25 1.45
N ARG A 411 19.23 1.36 0.59
CA ARG A 411 19.82 0.06 0.27
C ARG A 411 20.43 0.12 -1.11
N ALA A 412 21.75 0.21 -1.19
CA ALA A 412 22.47 0.25 -2.46
C ALA A 412 23.47 -0.90 -2.55
N SER A 413 23.60 -1.49 -3.77
CA SER A 413 24.60 -2.53 -4.05
C SER A 413 24.92 -2.58 -5.53
N HIS A 414 26.16 -2.99 -5.86
CA HIS A 414 26.62 -3.14 -7.26
C HIS A 414 26.26 -1.93 -8.13
N ALA A 415 26.60 -0.70 -7.67
CA ALA A 415 26.22 0.51 -8.37
C ALA A 415 27.37 1.51 -8.53
N ALA A 416 27.38 2.20 -9.67
CA ALA A 416 28.20 3.38 -9.95
C ALA A 416 27.29 4.60 -9.96
N ILE A 417 27.39 5.44 -8.95
CA ILE A 417 26.46 6.54 -8.67
C ILE A 417 27.21 7.86 -8.80
N THR A 418 26.69 8.77 -9.62
CA THR A 418 27.12 10.18 -9.64
C THR A 418 26.11 11.01 -8.85
N VAL A 419 26.58 11.86 -7.93
CA VAL A 419 25.76 12.77 -7.15
C VAL A 419 26.06 14.21 -7.55
N GLY A 420 25.06 14.95 -7.92
CA GLY A 420 25.18 16.35 -8.35
C GLY A 420 24.84 16.56 -9.83
N PRO A 421 24.98 17.79 -10.37
CA PRO A 421 25.61 18.96 -9.74
C PRO A 421 24.82 19.61 -8.58
N MET A 422 23.52 19.41 -8.45
CA MET A 422 22.77 19.89 -7.29
C MET A 422 22.66 18.77 -6.26
N LEU A 423 23.12 19.03 -5.03
CA LEU A 423 23.09 18.02 -3.96
C LEU A 423 21.74 18.00 -3.28
N GLY A 424 21.08 16.83 -3.26
CA GLY A 424 19.94 16.53 -2.41
C GLY A 424 20.39 15.99 -1.05
N ASN A 425 19.52 15.17 -0.42
CA ASN A 425 19.83 14.49 0.85
C ASN A 425 20.12 12.99 0.70
N LEU A 426 20.18 12.48 -0.51
CA LEU A 426 20.50 11.07 -0.78
C LEU A 426 22.00 10.82 -0.60
N VAL A 427 22.35 9.98 0.38
CA VAL A 427 23.72 9.51 0.63
C VAL A 427 23.73 8.00 0.43
N PRO A 428 24.11 7.49 -0.76
CA PRO A 428 24.16 6.05 -1.00
C PRO A 428 25.20 5.38 -0.10
N SER A 429 24.80 4.26 0.52
CA SER A 429 25.69 3.40 1.30
C SER A 429 25.34 1.93 1.03
N GLY A 430 26.33 1.05 1.06
CA GLY A 430 26.12 -0.38 0.82
C GLY A 430 27.35 -1.06 0.18
N ASP A 431 27.14 -2.27 -0.34
CA ASP A 431 28.22 -3.12 -0.84
C ASP A 431 28.53 -2.86 -2.32
N ASP A 432 29.82 -2.90 -2.66
CA ASP A 432 30.33 -2.74 -4.04
C ASP A 432 29.81 -1.47 -4.74
N LEU A 433 29.91 -0.34 -4.04
CA LEU A 433 29.52 0.97 -4.57
C LEU A 433 30.73 1.78 -5.06
N THR A 434 30.53 2.47 -6.17
CA THR A 434 31.39 3.59 -6.59
C THR A 434 30.53 4.86 -6.56
N VAL A 435 30.79 5.74 -5.60
CA VAL A 435 30.05 7.01 -5.50
C VAL A 435 31.00 8.13 -5.90
N MET A 436 30.63 8.89 -6.92
CA MET A 436 31.36 10.07 -7.39
C MET A 436 30.50 11.31 -7.17
N GLN A 437 31.09 12.34 -6.58
CA GLN A 437 30.45 13.64 -6.54
C GLN A 437 30.89 14.48 -7.73
N ASP A 438 29.93 15.10 -8.44
CA ASP A 438 30.24 16.02 -9.53
C ASP A 438 31.15 17.15 -9.02
N PRO A 439 32.27 17.46 -9.68
CA PRO A 439 33.20 18.50 -9.21
C PRO A 439 32.59 19.90 -9.10
N SER A 440 31.49 20.18 -9.78
CA SER A 440 30.74 21.43 -9.73
C SER A 440 29.62 21.44 -8.68
N SER A 441 29.54 20.43 -7.83
CA SER A 441 28.44 20.23 -6.89
C SER A 441 28.28 21.41 -5.92
N ARG A 442 27.03 21.77 -5.70
CA ARG A 442 26.57 22.78 -4.74
C ARG A 442 25.28 22.32 -4.07
N PRO A 443 24.94 22.84 -2.87
CA PRO A 443 23.66 22.53 -2.25
C PRO A 443 22.48 22.83 -3.18
N GLY A 444 21.58 21.84 -3.34
CA GLY A 444 20.35 21.97 -4.09
C GLY A 444 19.25 22.59 -3.24
N THR A 445 18.19 23.02 -3.89
CA THR A 445 16.93 23.38 -3.24
C THR A 445 15.90 22.32 -3.64
N PRO A 446 15.20 21.70 -2.69
CA PRO A 446 14.14 20.77 -3.01
C PRO A 446 13.13 21.37 -3.97
N VAL A 447 12.62 20.58 -4.89
CA VAL A 447 11.54 21.02 -5.79
C VAL A 447 10.33 21.38 -4.93
N ALA A 448 9.73 22.54 -5.20
CA ALA A 448 8.49 22.94 -4.56
C ALA A 448 7.36 22.04 -5.08
N CYS A 449 6.78 21.22 -4.19
CA CYS A 449 5.70 20.32 -4.52
C CYS A 449 4.31 20.85 -4.08
N ASP A 450 4.29 21.95 -3.34
CA ASP A 450 3.05 22.60 -2.88
C ASP A 450 2.19 23.02 -4.08
N GLY A 451 0.91 22.64 -4.03
CA GLY A 451 -0.06 22.98 -5.08
C GLY A 451 0.07 22.17 -6.38
N ARG A 452 1.02 21.22 -6.48
CA ARG A 452 1.15 20.36 -7.66
C ARG A 452 0.25 19.13 -7.64
N PHE A 453 -0.15 18.69 -6.45
CA PHE A 453 -1.07 17.57 -6.29
C PHE A 453 -2.51 18.08 -6.46
N VAL A 454 -3.17 17.58 -7.47
CA VAL A 454 -4.56 17.93 -7.81
C VAL A 454 -5.48 16.75 -7.54
N ASP A 455 -6.76 17.02 -7.27
CA ASP A 455 -7.74 15.96 -7.09
C ASP A 455 -7.99 15.22 -8.41
N PHE A 456 -8.32 13.92 -8.31
CA PHE A 456 -8.68 13.12 -9.48
C PHE A 456 -9.94 13.71 -10.13
N PRO A 457 -9.92 14.04 -11.45
CA PRO A 457 -11.04 14.68 -12.12
C PRO A 457 -12.20 13.68 -12.31
N VAL A 458 -13.27 13.86 -11.58
CA VAL A 458 -14.49 13.04 -11.67
C VAL A 458 -15.45 13.68 -12.68
N ASN A 459 -16.03 12.86 -13.57
CA ASN A 459 -17.17 13.27 -14.37
C ASN A 459 -18.48 12.84 -13.68
N PRO A 460 -19.20 13.76 -12.99
CA PRO A 460 -20.35 13.39 -12.17
C PRO A 460 -21.57 12.95 -12.99
N THR A 461 -21.58 13.19 -14.29
CA THR A 461 -22.71 12.91 -15.16
C THR A 461 -22.56 11.65 -16.01
N ALA A 462 -21.37 11.06 -16.03
CA ALA A 462 -21.13 9.82 -16.73
C ALA A 462 -21.71 8.63 -15.93
N PRO A 463 -22.44 7.72 -16.58
CA PRO A 463 -22.82 6.46 -15.95
C PRO A 463 -21.57 5.69 -15.49
N VAL A 464 -21.62 5.18 -14.29
CA VAL A 464 -20.57 4.33 -13.71
C VAL A 464 -21.21 2.99 -13.44
N SER A 465 -20.60 1.89 -13.89
CA SER A 465 -21.05 0.59 -13.44
C SER A 465 -20.98 0.53 -11.91
N ALA A 466 -22.04 0.00 -11.31
CA ALA A 466 -21.95 -0.36 -9.90
C ALA A 466 -20.83 -1.38 -9.79
N ASN A 467 -19.75 -0.99 -9.13
CA ASN A 467 -18.85 -1.99 -8.58
C ASN A 467 -19.70 -2.70 -7.52
N VAL A 468 -20.10 -3.93 -7.81
CA VAL A 468 -20.55 -4.80 -6.74
C VAL A 468 -19.35 -4.84 -5.82
N ALA A 469 -19.53 -4.33 -4.60
CA ALA A 469 -18.50 -4.36 -3.58
C ALA A 469 -17.87 -5.75 -3.58
N PRO A 470 -16.55 -5.86 -3.34
CA PRO A 470 -15.94 -7.16 -3.17
C PRO A 470 -16.81 -7.99 -2.25
N ALA A 471 -16.77 -9.31 -2.43
CA ALA A 471 -17.62 -10.30 -1.77
C ALA A 471 -18.11 -9.86 -0.36
N PRO A 472 -19.33 -10.20 0.05
CA PRO A 472 -20.11 -9.52 1.09
C PRO A 472 -19.45 -9.32 2.48
N ASP A 473 -18.22 -9.70 2.65
CA ASP A 473 -17.48 -9.63 3.90
C ASP A 473 -16.42 -8.51 3.98
N ASN A 474 -16.29 -7.62 2.98
CA ASN A 474 -15.29 -6.55 2.98
C ASN A 474 -13.87 -7.04 3.38
N THR A 475 -13.48 -8.25 2.95
CA THR A 475 -12.20 -8.84 3.35
C THR A 475 -11.06 -8.33 2.46
N LEU A 476 -10.02 -7.79 3.11
CA LEU A 476 -8.78 -7.35 2.49
C LEU A 476 -7.68 -8.34 2.87
N TYR A 477 -6.98 -8.89 1.88
CA TYR A 477 -5.99 -9.94 2.10
C TYR A 477 -4.58 -9.35 2.15
N VAL A 478 -3.84 -9.64 3.23
CA VAL A 478 -2.46 -9.20 3.42
C VAL A 478 -1.53 -10.40 3.45
N ALA A 479 -0.46 -10.36 2.65
CA ALA A 479 0.58 -11.37 2.68
C ALA A 479 1.96 -10.75 2.38
N ALA A 480 2.94 -11.01 3.25
CA ALA A 480 4.29 -10.45 3.13
C ALA A 480 5.02 -10.89 1.86
N ASP A 481 4.69 -12.06 1.33
CA ASP A 481 5.24 -12.62 0.09
C ASP A 481 4.60 -12.06 -1.19
N GLY A 482 3.62 -11.13 -1.05
CA GLY A 482 2.90 -10.52 -2.17
C GLY A 482 1.78 -11.37 -2.75
N THR A 483 1.38 -12.47 -2.09
CA THR A 483 0.22 -13.28 -2.50
C THR A 483 -1.11 -12.67 -2.09
N GLY A 484 -1.12 -11.71 -1.15
CA GLY A 484 -2.30 -10.92 -0.74
C GLY A 484 -2.58 -9.74 -1.67
N ASP A 485 -3.67 -9.02 -1.40
CA ASP A 485 -3.98 -7.73 -2.04
C ASP A 485 -3.01 -6.63 -1.59
N PHE A 486 -2.44 -6.82 -0.39
CA PHE A 486 -1.46 -5.93 0.23
C PHE A 486 -0.31 -6.74 0.82
N TYR A 487 0.91 -6.18 0.80
CA TYR A 487 2.04 -6.71 1.59
C TYR A 487 2.27 -5.95 2.88
N SER A 488 1.42 -5.00 3.20
CA SER A 488 1.47 -4.17 4.39
C SER A 488 0.11 -4.15 5.05
N VAL A 489 0.10 -4.40 6.34
CA VAL A 489 -1.11 -4.35 7.17
C VAL A 489 -1.67 -2.92 7.22
N GLN A 490 -0.78 -1.91 7.40
CA GLN A 490 -1.22 -0.50 7.40
C GLN A 490 -1.92 -0.13 6.10
N ARG A 491 -1.42 -0.60 4.96
CA ARG A 491 -2.03 -0.31 3.66
C ARG A 491 -3.42 -0.93 3.52
N ALA A 492 -3.64 -2.11 4.08
CA ALA A 492 -4.98 -2.70 4.13
C ALA A 492 -5.92 -1.88 5.04
N VAL A 493 -5.43 -1.42 6.19
CA VAL A 493 -6.19 -0.52 7.08
C VAL A 493 -6.54 0.79 6.37
N ASP A 494 -5.59 1.39 5.64
CA ASP A 494 -5.83 2.63 4.88
C ASP A 494 -6.84 2.44 3.74
N ALA A 495 -6.83 1.27 3.10
CA ALA A 495 -7.76 0.93 2.02
C ALA A 495 -9.14 0.48 2.50
N ALA A 496 -9.30 0.14 3.78
CA ALA A 496 -10.58 -0.25 4.35
C ALA A 496 -11.64 0.85 4.16
N PRO A 497 -12.90 0.50 3.88
CA PRO A 497 -14.00 1.45 3.89
C PRO A 497 -14.12 2.22 5.21
N ALA A 498 -14.81 3.37 5.19
CA ALA A 498 -14.98 4.20 6.38
C ALA A 498 -15.78 3.52 7.51
N ASP A 499 -16.59 2.55 7.17
CA ASP A 499 -17.40 1.74 8.08
C ASP A 499 -16.73 0.43 8.53
N GLY A 500 -15.49 0.17 8.06
CA GLY A 500 -14.66 -0.95 8.48
C GLY A 500 -14.50 -2.06 7.45
N ALA A 501 -13.65 -3.02 7.78
CA ALA A 501 -13.35 -4.19 6.96
C ALA A 501 -12.77 -5.33 7.81
N THR A 502 -12.83 -6.56 7.27
CA THR A 502 -12.01 -7.67 7.73
C THR A 502 -10.66 -7.62 7.00
N ILE A 503 -9.57 -7.63 7.75
CA ILE A 503 -8.20 -7.71 7.23
C ILE A 503 -7.66 -9.10 7.57
N LEU A 504 -7.59 -9.97 6.57
CA LEU A 504 -7.08 -11.32 6.71
C LEU A 504 -5.59 -11.35 6.38
N ILE A 505 -4.78 -11.71 7.37
CA ILE A 505 -3.33 -11.60 7.30
C ILE A 505 -2.73 -13.00 7.23
N SER A 506 -1.97 -13.28 6.17
CA SER A 506 -1.26 -14.54 6.00
C SER A 506 -0.05 -14.65 6.94
N PRO A 507 0.37 -15.88 7.30
CA PRO A 507 1.58 -16.10 8.05
C PRO A 507 2.78 -15.32 7.50
N GLY A 508 3.54 -14.68 8.39
CA GLY A 508 4.69 -13.85 8.03
C GLY A 508 5.04 -12.82 9.10
N VAL A 509 6.16 -12.14 8.88
CA VAL A 509 6.61 -11.06 9.75
C VAL A 509 6.41 -9.73 9.03
N TYR A 510 5.58 -8.88 9.61
CA TYR A 510 5.24 -7.54 9.10
C TYR A 510 5.91 -6.48 9.97
N ARG A 511 7.06 -5.97 9.48
CA ARG A 511 7.84 -4.99 10.23
C ARG A 511 7.36 -3.58 9.93
N GLU A 512 6.30 -3.17 10.62
CA GLU A 512 5.64 -1.88 10.40
C GLU A 512 4.90 -1.38 11.64
N VAL A 513 4.62 -0.09 11.69
CA VAL A 513 3.69 0.52 12.65
C VAL A 513 2.30 0.55 12.03
N VAL A 514 1.29 0.12 12.78
CA VAL A 514 -0.10 0.08 12.31
C VAL A 514 -0.96 1.01 13.18
N SER A 515 -1.64 1.96 12.53
CA SER A 515 -2.55 2.90 13.18
C SER A 515 -3.98 2.71 12.66
N ILE A 516 -4.89 2.35 13.57
CA ILE A 516 -6.30 2.05 13.26
C ILE A 516 -7.17 3.20 13.73
N THR A 517 -7.60 4.00 12.76
CA THR A 517 -8.43 5.19 12.97
C THR A 517 -9.87 5.03 12.46
N LYS A 518 -10.14 3.94 11.73
CA LYS A 518 -11.48 3.61 11.21
C LYS A 518 -12.16 2.58 12.13
N PRO A 519 -13.45 2.74 12.43
CA PRO A 519 -14.19 1.79 13.28
C PRO A 519 -14.42 0.45 12.56
N ASN A 520 -14.79 -0.56 13.34
CA ASN A 520 -15.17 -1.89 12.84
C ASN A 520 -14.08 -2.61 12.01
N ILE A 521 -12.82 -2.31 12.24
CA ILE A 521 -11.72 -3.08 11.66
C ILE A 521 -11.58 -4.40 12.40
N ARG A 522 -11.59 -5.51 11.64
CA ARG A 522 -11.37 -6.86 12.14
C ARG A 522 -10.07 -7.40 11.53
N MET A 523 -9.04 -7.62 12.35
CA MET A 523 -7.75 -8.16 11.91
C MET A 523 -7.65 -9.62 12.34
N ARG A 524 -7.41 -10.53 11.41
CA ARG A 524 -7.30 -11.96 11.70
C ARG A 524 -6.15 -12.59 10.92
N SER A 525 -5.45 -13.54 11.55
CA SER A 525 -4.62 -14.46 10.77
C SER A 525 -5.49 -15.54 10.11
N ASN A 526 -5.10 -16.01 8.94
CA ASN A 526 -5.68 -17.20 8.33
C ASN A 526 -5.09 -18.52 8.91
N ASP A 527 -4.11 -18.42 9.81
CA ASP A 527 -3.58 -19.53 10.59
C ASP A 527 -3.99 -19.35 12.07
N PRO A 528 -4.50 -20.38 12.75
CA PRO A 528 -4.91 -20.27 14.15
C PRO A 528 -3.74 -20.10 15.13
N ASP A 529 -2.51 -20.38 14.71
CA ASP A 529 -1.31 -20.22 15.52
C ASP A 529 -0.80 -18.78 15.43
N ALA A 530 -1.05 -18.01 16.51
CA ALA A 530 -0.64 -16.60 16.60
C ALA A 530 0.89 -16.39 16.47
N LEU A 531 1.71 -17.42 16.65
CA LEU A 531 3.17 -17.36 16.46
C LEU A 531 3.58 -17.17 15.01
N LYS A 532 2.71 -17.52 14.07
CA LYS A 532 3.02 -17.51 12.64
C LYS A 532 2.80 -16.17 11.96
N THR A 533 2.03 -15.28 12.58
CA THR A 533 1.68 -13.99 11.99
C THR A 533 2.02 -12.86 12.96
N GLU A 534 3.13 -12.18 12.70
CA GLU A 534 3.69 -11.20 13.61
C GLU A 534 3.73 -9.79 12.98
N ILE A 535 3.16 -8.81 13.68
CA ILE A 535 3.33 -7.39 13.40
C ILE A 535 4.30 -6.85 14.46
N ILE A 536 5.48 -6.43 14.02
CA ILE A 536 6.58 -6.07 14.91
C ILE A 536 7.25 -4.78 14.46
N PHE A 537 7.58 -3.92 15.44
CA PHE A 537 8.40 -2.75 15.18
C PHE A 537 9.16 -2.34 16.44
N GLY A 538 10.37 -1.79 16.29
CA GLY A 538 11.20 -1.36 17.42
C GLY A 538 11.24 0.15 17.53
N LYS A 539 10.43 0.74 18.42
CA LYS A 539 10.58 2.13 18.84
C LYS A 539 10.26 2.31 20.32
N SER A 540 10.87 3.31 20.94
CA SER A 540 10.74 3.57 22.38
C SER A 540 10.20 4.97 22.65
N ALA A 541 9.87 5.23 23.91
CA ALA A 541 9.48 6.57 24.38
C ALA A 541 10.53 7.63 23.99
N GLY A 542 11.82 7.30 24.15
CA GLY A 542 12.92 8.19 23.82
C GLY A 542 13.05 8.51 22.32
N THR A 543 12.68 7.56 21.45
CA THR A 543 12.76 7.76 19.99
C THR A 543 11.47 8.31 19.38
N SER A 544 10.37 8.30 20.12
CA SER A 544 9.02 8.64 19.61
C SER A 544 8.40 9.88 20.26
N GLY A 545 9.14 10.55 21.14
CA GLY A 545 8.63 11.73 21.85
C GLY A 545 7.65 11.42 22.99
N GLY A 546 7.72 10.21 23.55
CA GLY A 546 6.92 9.77 24.69
C GLY A 546 6.39 8.35 24.58
N THR A 547 6.07 7.74 25.73
CA THR A 547 5.63 6.34 25.84
C THR A 547 4.43 6.04 24.93
N LEU A 548 3.40 6.89 24.96
CA LEU A 548 2.16 6.65 24.20
C LEU A 548 2.33 6.76 22.67
N HIS A 549 3.47 7.22 22.20
CA HIS A 549 3.82 7.29 20.76
C HIS A 549 4.75 6.15 20.32
N SER A 550 5.10 5.24 21.25
CA SER A 550 6.02 4.14 20.98
C SER A 550 5.35 2.84 20.52
N ALA A 551 4.03 2.82 20.36
CA ALA A 551 3.31 1.60 20.05
C ALA A 551 3.60 1.07 18.64
N THR A 552 3.70 -0.26 18.53
CA THR A 552 3.71 -0.95 17.22
C THR A 552 2.33 -0.91 16.59
N VAL A 553 1.28 -1.18 17.38
CA VAL A 553 -0.12 -1.11 16.92
C VAL A 553 -0.90 -0.11 17.76
N GLU A 554 -1.51 0.88 17.11
CA GLU A 554 -2.36 1.90 17.73
C GLU A 554 -3.82 1.70 17.35
N VAL A 555 -4.69 1.49 18.33
CA VAL A 555 -6.15 1.34 18.13
C VAL A 555 -6.88 2.55 18.73
N ARG A 556 -7.26 3.48 17.87
CA ARG A 556 -7.96 4.70 18.25
C ARG A 556 -9.46 4.67 17.95
N ALA A 557 -9.88 3.79 17.05
CA ALA A 557 -11.28 3.67 16.63
C ALA A 557 -12.04 2.58 17.39
N ASP A 558 -13.38 2.68 17.38
CA ASP A 558 -14.27 1.78 18.09
C ASP A 558 -14.51 0.45 17.37
N ASN A 559 -14.95 -0.55 18.14
CA ASN A 559 -15.32 -1.88 17.64
C ASN A 559 -14.16 -2.59 16.90
N PHE A 560 -12.94 -2.38 17.36
CA PHE A 560 -11.79 -3.12 16.84
C PHE A 560 -11.82 -4.58 17.29
N PHE A 561 -11.42 -5.49 16.40
CA PHE A 561 -11.28 -6.90 16.70
C PHE A 561 -9.96 -7.43 16.15
N ALA A 562 -9.19 -8.16 16.96
CA ALA A 562 -7.99 -8.85 16.54
C ALA A 562 -7.97 -10.30 17.01
N GLU A 563 -7.55 -11.23 16.14
CA GLU A 563 -7.51 -12.66 16.45
C GLU A 563 -6.33 -13.38 15.79
N ASN A 564 -5.69 -14.29 16.56
CA ASN A 564 -4.62 -15.17 16.07
C ASN A 564 -3.38 -14.41 15.53
N LEU A 565 -2.99 -13.30 16.16
CA LEU A 565 -1.87 -12.46 15.74
C LEU A 565 -0.89 -12.22 16.90
N THR A 566 0.36 -11.96 16.54
CA THR A 566 1.36 -11.41 17.46
C THR A 566 1.56 -9.93 17.19
N PHE A 567 1.44 -9.09 18.22
CA PHE A 567 1.91 -7.70 18.20
C PHE A 567 3.13 -7.59 19.11
N ALA A 568 4.24 -7.14 18.57
CA ALA A 568 5.49 -7.09 19.30
C ALA A 568 6.21 -5.74 19.15
N ASN A 569 6.85 -5.29 20.22
CA ASN A 569 7.83 -4.22 20.17
C ASN A 569 9.20 -4.77 20.57
N ASP A 570 10.12 -4.85 19.62
CA ASP A 570 11.43 -5.45 19.80
C ASP A 570 12.54 -4.44 20.14
N TRP A 571 12.20 -3.21 20.53
CA TRP A 571 13.18 -2.18 20.89
C TRP A 571 14.22 -2.70 21.89
N ASN A 572 13.77 -3.28 22.99
CA ASN A 572 14.65 -3.74 24.06
C ASN A 572 15.48 -4.97 23.67
N ALA A 573 14.98 -5.80 22.77
CA ALA A 573 15.71 -6.96 22.24
C ALA A 573 16.87 -6.56 21.33
N THR A 574 16.72 -5.43 20.63
CA THR A 574 17.72 -4.91 19.68
C THR A 574 18.71 -3.92 20.30
N HIS A 575 18.46 -3.44 21.53
CA HIS A 575 19.31 -2.48 22.26
C HIS A 575 19.83 -3.07 23.55
N ARG A 576 21.10 -3.49 23.57
CA ARG A 576 21.73 -4.15 24.73
C ARG A 576 21.94 -3.25 25.97
N GLN A 577 22.04 -1.95 25.75
CA GLN A 577 22.08 -0.94 26.81
C GLN A 577 20.86 -0.06 26.65
N LEU A 578 19.91 -0.19 27.58
CA LEU A 578 18.68 0.56 27.53
C LEU A 578 18.92 2.00 28.01
N PRO A 579 18.84 2.99 27.11
CA PRO A 579 18.89 4.40 27.51
C PRO A 579 17.63 4.80 28.27
N ALA A 580 17.63 5.96 28.90
CA ALA A 580 16.46 6.57 29.49
C ALA A 580 15.36 6.68 28.41
N GLY A 581 14.10 6.36 28.75
CA GLY A 581 13.00 6.36 27.80
C GLY A 581 12.91 5.06 26.96
N SER A 582 13.26 3.92 27.53
CA SER A 582 13.20 2.60 26.91
C SER A 582 11.81 1.93 26.97
N GLN A 583 10.79 2.60 27.53
CA GLN A 583 9.40 2.16 27.46
C GLN A 583 8.98 1.95 25.99
N ALA A 584 8.34 0.80 25.69
CA ALA A 584 8.14 0.39 24.31
C ALA A 584 6.89 -0.47 24.17
N LEU A 585 5.78 0.16 23.72
CA LEU A 585 4.48 -0.48 23.62
C LEU A 585 4.40 -1.45 22.42
N ALA A 586 3.87 -2.64 22.67
CA ALA A 586 3.37 -3.50 21.59
C ALA A 586 2.01 -2.98 21.09
N VAL A 587 1.13 -2.58 22.02
CA VAL A 587 -0.21 -2.06 21.66
C VAL A 587 -0.60 -0.85 22.52
N PHE A 588 -1.16 0.14 21.86
CA PHE A 588 -1.87 1.28 22.45
C PHE A 588 -3.33 1.20 22.03
N VAL A 589 -4.26 1.15 22.98
CA VAL A 589 -5.69 1.10 22.64
C VAL A 589 -6.51 2.07 23.51
N ILE A 590 -7.24 2.95 22.80
CA ILE A 590 -8.23 3.87 23.35
C ILE A 590 -9.59 3.74 22.65
N GLY A 591 -9.73 2.77 21.74
CA GLY A 591 -10.98 2.41 21.09
C GLY A 591 -11.96 1.78 22.07
N ASP A 592 -13.23 2.20 22.05
CA ASP A 592 -14.29 1.54 22.83
C ASP A 592 -14.70 0.22 22.18
N LYS A 593 -14.96 -0.81 22.99
CA LYS A 593 -15.34 -2.17 22.56
C LYS A 593 -14.29 -2.85 21.69
N ALA A 594 -13.02 -2.68 22.04
CA ALA A 594 -11.94 -3.40 21.38
C ALA A 594 -11.78 -4.82 21.95
N VAL A 595 -11.68 -5.82 21.06
CA VAL A 595 -11.54 -7.24 21.39
C VAL A 595 -10.22 -7.78 20.85
N PHE A 596 -9.49 -8.47 21.72
CA PHE A 596 -8.25 -9.19 21.40
C PHE A 596 -8.42 -10.65 21.80
N LYS A 597 -8.37 -11.57 20.83
CA LYS A 597 -8.65 -12.99 21.04
C LYS A 597 -7.49 -13.85 20.53
N ASN A 598 -6.99 -14.77 21.36
CA ASN A 598 -5.85 -15.63 21.02
C ASN A 598 -4.66 -14.82 20.44
N MET A 599 -4.33 -13.71 21.09
CA MET A 599 -3.25 -12.81 20.68
C MET A 599 -1.98 -13.08 21.47
N ARG A 600 -0.84 -12.72 20.88
CA ARG A 600 0.42 -12.58 21.61
C ARG A 600 0.84 -11.12 21.61
N LEU A 601 0.98 -10.54 22.80
CA LEU A 601 1.38 -9.14 22.99
C LEU A 601 2.74 -9.12 23.67
N LEU A 602 3.79 -8.78 22.93
CA LEU A 602 5.17 -8.99 23.36
C LEU A 602 5.93 -7.67 23.51
N GLY A 603 6.46 -7.45 24.69
CA GLY A 603 7.28 -6.28 25.00
C GLY A 603 8.11 -6.50 26.27
N ASN A 604 8.48 -5.42 26.93
CA ASN A 604 9.20 -5.43 28.18
C ASN A 604 8.55 -4.44 29.16
N GLN A 605 9.12 -3.24 29.34
CA GLN A 605 8.47 -2.19 30.10
C GLN A 605 7.37 -1.56 29.28
N ASP A 606 6.18 -1.38 29.84
CA ASP A 606 5.03 -0.70 29.24
C ASP A 606 4.51 -1.42 27.96
N THR A 607 4.25 -2.73 27.99
CA THR A 607 3.88 -3.50 26.79
C THR A 607 2.49 -3.14 26.26
N VAL A 608 1.48 -3.02 27.15
CA VAL A 608 0.07 -2.86 26.78
C VAL A 608 -0.52 -1.63 27.47
N TYR A 609 -0.87 -0.63 26.69
CA TYR A 609 -1.62 0.52 27.19
C TYR A 609 -3.12 0.39 26.84
N VAL A 610 -3.97 0.42 27.87
CA VAL A 610 -5.43 0.42 27.77
C VAL A 610 -5.96 1.71 28.37
N GLY A 611 -6.38 2.65 27.54
CA GLY A 611 -6.68 4.01 27.96
C GLY A 611 -8.06 4.51 27.61
N SER A 612 -8.52 5.47 28.40
CA SER A 612 -9.73 6.26 28.15
C SER A 612 -9.51 7.35 27.11
N ARG A 613 -10.59 8.04 26.73
CA ARG A 613 -10.55 9.15 25.77
C ARG A 613 -10.78 10.49 26.43
N ASN A 614 -10.32 11.55 25.74
CA ASN A 614 -10.58 12.94 26.08
C ASN A 614 -10.24 13.27 27.54
N CYS A 615 -9.20 12.65 28.06
CA CYS A 615 -8.66 13.02 29.36
C CYS A 615 -8.11 14.44 29.28
N GLY A 616 -8.88 15.40 29.84
CA GLY A 616 -8.49 16.81 29.82
C GLY A 616 -7.30 17.10 30.75
N PRO A 617 -6.57 18.18 30.51
CA PRO A 617 -5.69 18.74 31.51
C PRO A 617 -6.55 19.21 32.69
N ASP A 618 -6.16 18.86 33.91
CA ASP A 618 -6.71 19.38 35.16
C ASP A 618 -8.25 19.25 35.34
N GLY A 619 -8.71 18.11 35.84
CA GLY A 619 -9.96 17.97 36.56
C GLY A 619 -11.22 17.65 35.73
N GLN A 620 -11.11 17.28 34.49
CA GLN A 620 -12.24 16.70 33.74
C GLN A 620 -12.13 15.18 33.75
N PRO A 621 -13.19 14.43 34.09
CA PRO A 621 -13.17 12.97 34.02
C PRO A 621 -12.97 12.51 32.57
N CYS A 622 -12.12 11.47 32.41
CA CYS A 622 -11.95 10.79 31.15
C CYS A 622 -13.24 10.10 30.69
N ILE A 623 -13.46 9.95 29.39
CA ILE A 623 -14.53 9.11 28.88
C ILE A 623 -14.02 7.66 28.89
N PRO A 624 -14.57 6.79 29.76
CA PRO A 624 -14.12 5.40 29.85
C PRO A 624 -14.34 4.67 28.53
N THR A 625 -13.40 3.84 28.15
CA THR A 625 -13.50 2.90 27.04
C THR A 625 -13.38 1.48 27.56
N ARG A 626 -13.87 0.51 26.80
CA ARG A 626 -13.95 -0.89 27.18
C ARG A 626 -13.09 -1.75 26.28
N GLN A 627 -12.25 -2.60 26.88
CA GLN A 627 -11.40 -3.54 26.15
C GLN A 627 -11.57 -4.95 26.76
N TYR A 628 -11.50 -5.94 25.89
CA TYR A 628 -11.58 -7.34 26.26
C TYR A 628 -10.47 -8.14 25.62
N PHE A 629 -9.72 -8.86 26.43
CA PHE A 629 -8.64 -9.74 26.03
C PHE A 629 -8.99 -11.16 26.45
N SER A 630 -9.09 -12.08 25.47
CA SER A 630 -9.48 -13.45 25.71
C SER A 630 -8.41 -14.43 25.18
N HIS A 631 -7.98 -15.36 26.03
CA HIS A 631 -6.97 -16.37 25.67
C HIS A 631 -5.68 -15.80 25.11
N CYS A 632 -5.27 -14.60 25.57
CA CYS A 632 -4.08 -13.93 25.10
C CYS A 632 -2.85 -14.33 25.92
N TYR A 633 -1.68 -14.35 25.29
CA TYR A 633 -0.37 -14.38 25.93
C TYR A 633 0.21 -12.96 25.96
N ILE A 634 0.41 -12.40 27.14
CA ILE A 634 0.90 -11.03 27.34
C ILE A 634 2.21 -11.07 28.10
N ALA A 635 3.31 -10.64 27.49
CA ALA A 635 4.64 -10.69 28.08
C ALA A 635 5.25 -9.31 28.32
N GLY A 636 5.87 -9.14 29.47
CA GLY A 636 6.58 -7.92 29.86
C GLY A 636 7.24 -8.01 31.22
N ASN A 637 7.74 -6.89 31.74
CA ASN A 637 8.42 -6.89 33.04
C ASN A 637 7.98 -5.76 33.97
N VAL A 638 8.06 -4.50 33.58
CA VAL A 638 7.73 -3.37 34.45
C VAL A 638 6.50 -2.65 33.91
N ASP A 639 5.46 -2.53 34.73
CA ASP A 639 4.22 -1.79 34.42
C ASP A 639 3.61 -2.21 33.06
N PHE A 640 3.75 -3.48 32.71
CA PHE A 640 3.55 -3.90 31.34
C PHE A 640 2.08 -4.01 30.89
N ILE A 641 1.13 -3.86 31.85
CA ILE A 641 -0.30 -3.64 31.57
C ILE A 641 -0.72 -2.38 32.32
N PHE A 642 -0.95 -1.28 31.63
CA PHE A 642 -1.19 0.00 32.28
C PHE A 642 -2.22 0.87 31.54
N GLY A 643 -2.70 1.93 32.21
CA GLY A 643 -3.71 2.85 31.68
C GLY A 643 -4.93 2.99 32.59
N ASP A 644 -5.99 3.59 32.05
CA ASP A 644 -7.15 4.05 32.82
C ASP A 644 -8.52 3.61 32.25
N SER A 645 -8.55 2.62 31.35
CA SER A 645 -9.79 2.11 30.79
C SER A 645 -10.51 1.08 31.70
N LYS A 646 -11.64 0.57 31.23
CA LYS A 646 -12.27 -0.67 31.75
C LYS A 646 -11.77 -1.84 30.92
N ALA A 647 -10.83 -2.61 31.41
CA ALA A 647 -10.27 -3.75 30.71
C ALA A 647 -10.51 -5.06 31.45
N VAL A 648 -10.92 -6.07 30.70
CA VAL A 648 -11.06 -7.45 31.19
C VAL A 648 -10.06 -8.33 30.45
N PHE A 649 -9.29 -9.09 31.22
CA PHE A 649 -8.37 -10.12 30.75
C PHE A 649 -8.93 -11.47 31.18
N ASP A 650 -9.42 -12.25 30.23
CA ASP A 650 -10.08 -13.51 30.52
C ASP A 650 -9.33 -14.70 29.94
N HIS A 651 -9.04 -15.71 30.77
CA HIS A 651 -8.26 -16.88 30.39
C HIS A 651 -6.89 -16.56 29.75
N CYS A 652 -6.28 -15.42 30.13
CA CYS A 652 -4.99 -15.00 29.58
C CYS A 652 -3.81 -15.56 30.38
N GLU A 653 -2.72 -15.84 29.66
CA GLU A 653 -1.40 -16.04 30.29
C GLU A 653 -0.65 -14.71 30.36
N ILE A 654 -0.36 -14.26 31.57
CA ILE A 654 0.35 -13.02 31.87
C ILE A 654 1.77 -13.41 32.28
N HIS A 655 2.75 -13.13 31.42
CA HIS A 655 4.09 -13.69 31.53
C HIS A 655 5.16 -12.63 31.87
N ASN A 656 5.92 -12.87 32.92
CA ASN A 656 6.98 -11.96 33.34
C ASN A 656 8.32 -12.34 32.73
N THR A 657 8.91 -11.40 31.99
CA THR A 657 10.26 -11.50 31.43
C THR A 657 11.30 -10.99 32.43
N PRO A 658 12.61 -11.36 32.26
CA PRO A 658 13.66 -11.00 33.23
C PRO A 658 13.82 -9.49 33.42
N HIS A 659 13.83 -9.08 34.68
CA HIS A 659 14.17 -7.73 35.14
C HIS A 659 14.54 -7.78 36.62
N SER A 660 15.23 -6.77 37.12
CA SER A 660 15.64 -6.69 38.55
C SER A 660 14.45 -6.57 39.50
N GLU A 661 13.32 -6.02 39.04
CA GLU A 661 12.07 -5.89 39.75
C GLU A 661 10.95 -5.84 38.73
N GLY A 662 9.85 -6.57 38.94
CA GLY A 662 8.75 -6.66 37.99
C GLY A 662 7.41 -6.12 38.56
N PHE A 663 6.58 -5.55 37.69
CA PHE A 663 5.21 -5.11 38.02
C PHE A 663 4.28 -5.53 36.90
N VAL A 664 3.25 -6.32 37.22
CA VAL A 664 2.27 -6.75 36.23
C VAL A 664 1.41 -5.57 35.79
N THR A 665 0.89 -4.78 36.75
CA THR A 665 -0.05 -3.70 36.47
C THR A 665 0.40 -2.34 37.00
N ALA A 666 0.03 -1.27 36.25
CA ALA A 666 0.09 0.12 36.67
C ALA A 666 -1.19 0.84 36.26
N GLN A 667 -2.30 0.54 36.94
CA GLN A 667 -3.60 1.12 36.64
C GLN A 667 -3.68 2.59 37.10
N SER A 668 -4.40 3.42 36.33
CA SER A 668 -4.36 4.88 36.43
C SER A 668 -5.74 5.51 36.62
N LYS A 669 -6.48 5.11 37.65
CA LYS A 669 -7.73 5.78 38.00
C LYS A 669 -7.42 7.06 38.79
N HIS A 670 -7.90 8.22 38.30
CA HIS A 670 -7.57 9.54 38.86
C HIS A 670 -8.55 9.97 39.98
N TYR A 671 -9.82 9.58 39.90
CA TYR A 671 -10.87 10.04 40.77
C TYR A 671 -11.66 8.86 41.36
N PRO A 672 -12.25 8.99 42.56
CA PRO A 672 -13.01 7.92 43.22
C PRO A 672 -14.19 7.40 42.40
N ASP A 673 -14.87 8.29 41.67
CA ASP A 673 -16.07 8.04 40.88
C ASP A 673 -15.80 7.73 39.41
N GLU A 674 -14.56 7.73 39.00
CA GLU A 674 -14.18 7.33 37.65
C GLU A 674 -14.49 5.86 37.40
N ASP A 675 -15.23 5.56 36.30
CA ASP A 675 -15.63 4.20 35.97
C ASP A 675 -14.53 3.48 35.18
N SER A 676 -13.43 3.14 35.83
CA SER A 676 -12.27 2.48 35.26
C SER A 676 -11.73 1.37 36.16
N GLY A 677 -10.89 0.50 35.60
CA GLY A 677 -10.24 -0.59 36.35
C GLY A 677 -9.92 -1.80 35.47
N PHE A 678 -9.11 -2.70 36.02
CA PHE A 678 -8.70 -3.95 35.37
C PHE A 678 -9.26 -5.15 36.12
N VAL A 679 -9.80 -6.13 35.36
CA VAL A 679 -10.24 -7.42 35.91
C VAL A 679 -9.46 -8.53 35.17
N PHE A 680 -8.78 -9.38 35.93
CA PHE A 680 -8.12 -10.59 35.45
C PHE A 680 -8.96 -11.78 35.92
N SER A 681 -9.60 -12.45 34.96
CA SER A 681 -10.53 -13.56 35.23
C SER A 681 -9.94 -14.86 34.65
N HIS A 682 -9.82 -15.90 35.50
CA HIS A 682 -9.29 -17.21 35.12
C HIS A 682 -7.90 -17.15 34.42
N CYS A 683 -7.10 -16.13 34.75
CA CYS A 683 -5.80 -15.94 34.17
C CYS A 683 -4.73 -16.83 34.83
N LYS A 684 -3.57 -16.91 34.18
CA LYS A 684 -2.40 -17.57 34.68
C LYS A 684 -1.20 -16.62 34.68
N LEU A 685 -0.59 -16.40 35.84
CA LEU A 685 0.62 -15.60 35.98
C LEU A 685 1.84 -16.54 35.95
N THR A 686 2.68 -16.38 34.95
CA THR A 686 3.89 -17.20 34.70
C THR A 686 5.13 -16.31 34.58
N ALA A 687 6.32 -16.89 34.59
CA ALA A 687 7.55 -16.15 34.39
C ALA A 687 8.62 -16.99 33.72
N ASP A 688 9.63 -16.35 33.15
CA ASP A 688 10.85 -16.99 32.69
C ASP A 688 11.60 -17.63 33.87
N PRO A 689 12.38 -18.70 33.63
CA PRO A 689 13.19 -19.34 34.67
C PRO A 689 14.10 -18.36 35.39
N GLY A 690 14.02 -18.34 36.73
CA GLY A 690 14.83 -17.47 37.57
C GLY A 690 14.28 -16.08 37.85
N VAL A 691 13.14 -15.71 37.24
CA VAL A 691 12.43 -14.47 37.59
C VAL A 691 11.76 -14.61 38.95
N THR A 692 12.01 -13.65 39.83
CA THR A 692 11.44 -13.56 41.18
C THR A 692 11.19 -12.10 41.53
N GLY A 693 10.47 -11.83 42.63
CA GLY A 693 10.28 -10.46 43.11
C GLY A 693 9.31 -9.63 42.29
N VAL A 694 8.32 -10.27 41.67
CA VAL A 694 7.30 -9.60 40.85
C VAL A 694 6.10 -9.21 41.70
N TRP A 695 5.64 -8.00 41.53
CA TRP A 695 4.44 -7.43 42.16
C TRP A 695 3.24 -7.57 41.24
N LEU A 696 2.05 -7.81 41.77
CA LEU A 696 0.79 -7.79 41.02
C LEU A 696 0.51 -6.41 40.44
N GLY A 697 1.02 -5.38 41.11
CA GLY A 697 0.99 -4.03 40.58
C GLY A 697 1.32 -2.93 41.58
N ARG A 698 1.32 -1.72 41.05
CA ARG A 698 1.48 -0.48 41.82
C ARG A 698 0.54 0.60 41.24
N PRO A 699 0.02 1.53 42.05
CA PRO A 699 -0.95 2.52 41.59
C PRO A 699 -0.25 3.66 40.84
N TRP A 700 -0.45 3.75 39.53
CA TRP A 700 0.06 4.92 38.78
C TRP A 700 -0.70 6.21 39.15
N ARG A 701 -1.98 6.07 39.63
CA ARG A 701 -2.78 7.17 40.17
C ARG A 701 -3.49 6.72 41.45
N PRO A 702 -3.94 7.67 42.31
CA PRO A 702 -4.36 7.39 43.71
C PRO A 702 -5.49 6.37 43.86
N TYR A 703 -6.42 6.26 42.91
CA TYR A 703 -7.60 5.41 43.01
C TYR A 703 -7.52 4.15 42.14
N ALA A 704 -6.31 3.72 41.79
CA ALA A 704 -6.09 2.53 40.96
C ALA A 704 -6.98 1.34 41.39
N LYS A 705 -7.56 0.65 40.39
CA LYS A 705 -8.47 -0.46 40.64
C LYS A 705 -8.07 -1.68 39.82
N VAL A 706 -7.68 -2.77 40.51
CA VAL A 706 -7.30 -4.04 39.88
C VAL A 706 -7.89 -5.21 40.66
N ILE A 707 -8.49 -6.15 39.97
CA ILE A 707 -9.15 -7.31 40.55
C ILE A 707 -8.64 -8.58 39.88
N PHE A 708 -8.20 -9.58 40.68
CA PHE A 708 -7.87 -10.92 40.21
C PHE A 708 -8.94 -11.90 40.67
N LEU A 709 -9.59 -12.59 39.72
CA LEU A 709 -10.62 -13.58 39.94
C LEU A 709 -10.15 -14.95 39.46
N SER A 710 -10.16 -15.96 40.33
CA SER A 710 -9.82 -17.35 40.00
C SER A 710 -8.49 -17.48 39.21
N THR A 711 -7.51 -16.65 39.54
CA THR A 711 -6.24 -16.55 38.83
C THR A 711 -5.19 -17.51 39.45
N GLU A 712 -4.52 -18.31 38.64
CA GLU A 712 -3.38 -19.12 39.04
C GLU A 712 -2.09 -18.28 39.03
N MET A 713 -1.40 -18.21 40.16
CA MET A 713 -0.20 -17.39 40.33
C MET A 713 1.01 -18.27 40.68
N ALA A 714 2.05 -18.25 39.85
CA ALA A 714 3.33 -18.93 40.15
C ALA A 714 4.11 -18.23 41.25
N ASP A 715 5.15 -18.88 41.75
CA ASP A 715 5.92 -18.50 42.93
C ASP A 715 6.77 -17.24 42.80
N HIS A 716 6.93 -16.71 41.60
CA HIS A 716 7.63 -15.45 41.30
C HIS A 716 6.90 -14.21 41.88
N ILE A 717 5.62 -14.31 42.23
CA ILE A 717 4.84 -13.23 42.81
C ILE A 717 5.18 -13.05 44.28
N VAL A 718 5.56 -11.83 44.67
CA VAL A 718 5.89 -11.50 46.06
C VAL A 718 4.69 -11.67 47.00
N PRO A 719 4.91 -12.08 48.27
CA PRO A 719 3.81 -12.30 49.24
C PRO A 719 2.90 -11.09 49.41
N ALA A 720 3.45 -9.89 49.57
CA ALA A 720 2.68 -8.66 49.72
C ALA A 720 1.79 -8.29 48.52
N GLY A 721 2.11 -8.77 47.33
CA GLY A 721 1.35 -8.59 46.09
C GLY A 721 1.40 -7.19 45.52
N TRP A 722 1.27 -6.17 46.32
CA TRP A 722 1.11 -4.79 45.92
C TRP A 722 2.09 -3.86 46.61
N ARG A 723 2.40 -2.73 46.00
CA ARG A 723 3.32 -1.75 46.49
C ARG A 723 2.94 -0.34 46.09
N GLU A 724 3.39 0.66 46.84
CA GLU A 724 3.30 2.08 46.47
C GLU A 724 4.02 2.39 45.14
N TRP A 725 3.62 3.46 44.48
CA TRP A 725 4.27 3.90 43.23
C TRP A 725 5.76 4.21 43.47
N HIS A 726 6.06 5.00 44.52
CA HIS A 726 7.42 5.22 45.02
C HIS A 726 7.51 4.84 46.50
N PRO A 727 8.61 4.24 46.92
CA PRO A 727 8.80 3.93 48.32
C PRO A 727 8.73 5.18 49.22
N GLY A 728 7.79 5.17 50.20
CA GLY A 728 7.55 6.29 51.13
C GLY A 728 6.50 7.31 50.67
N GLU A 729 5.82 7.09 49.53
CA GLU A 729 4.61 7.80 49.19
C GLU A 729 3.40 7.20 49.92
N THR A 730 3.11 7.71 51.12
CA THR A 730 2.10 7.15 52.06
C THR A 730 0.67 7.21 51.60
N HIS A 731 0.34 7.80 50.46
CA HIS A 731 -1.05 8.07 50.05
C HIS A 731 -1.54 7.26 48.87
N SER A 732 -0.69 6.65 48.07
CA SER A 732 -1.11 6.00 46.83
C SER A 732 -1.75 4.63 47.05
N ILE A 733 -1.36 3.88 48.10
CA ILE A 733 -1.91 2.56 48.37
C ILE A 733 -3.14 2.60 49.29
N GLU A 734 -3.34 3.69 50.05
CA GLU A 734 -4.47 3.83 50.99
C GLU A 734 -5.83 4.02 50.29
N THR A 735 -5.84 4.51 49.05
CA THR A 735 -7.04 4.86 48.28
C THR A 735 -7.35 3.91 47.13
N VAL A 736 -6.48 2.91 46.90
CA VAL A 736 -6.67 1.92 45.84
C VAL A 736 -7.84 0.96 46.13
N TYR A 737 -8.28 0.31 45.07
CA TYR A 737 -9.15 -0.85 45.13
C TYR A 737 -8.47 -2.06 44.54
N TYR A 738 -7.61 -2.71 45.31
CA TYR A 738 -6.97 -3.97 44.95
C TYR A 738 -7.70 -5.14 45.60
N ALA A 739 -8.10 -6.13 44.76
CA ALA A 739 -8.93 -7.22 45.25
C ALA A 739 -8.58 -8.56 44.65
N GLU A 740 -8.79 -9.62 45.39
CA GLU A 740 -8.64 -10.99 44.94
C GLU A 740 -9.85 -11.86 45.35
N PHE A 741 -10.16 -12.83 44.46
CA PHE A 741 -11.15 -13.87 44.77
C PHE A 741 -10.66 -15.21 44.21
N ASN A 742 -10.59 -16.23 45.08
CA ASN A 742 -10.28 -17.61 44.72
C ASN A 742 -8.98 -17.78 43.88
N SER A 743 -7.99 -16.92 44.12
CA SER A 743 -6.64 -17.07 43.52
C SER A 743 -5.97 -18.36 44.01
N THR A 744 -5.21 -19.04 43.11
CA THR A 744 -4.57 -20.33 43.37
C THR A 744 -3.10 -20.31 42.99
N GLY A 745 -2.33 -21.35 43.36
CA GLY A 745 -0.90 -21.47 43.05
C GLY A 745 0.01 -20.93 44.13
N ALA A 746 1.32 -21.15 43.99
CA ALA A 746 2.34 -20.83 45.03
C ALA A 746 2.49 -19.32 45.30
N GLY A 747 2.13 -18.46 44.34
CA GLY A 747 2.13 -17.01 44.48
C GLY A 747 0.83 -16.43 45.04
N ALA A 748 -0.25 -17.21 45.14
CA ALA A 748 -1.53 -16.77 45.69
C ALA A 748 -1.56 -16.82 47.21
N ARG A 749 -0.76 -15.96 47.85
CA ARG A 749 -0.60 -15.92 49.32
C ARG A 749 -1.54 -14.89 49.94
N SER A 750 -2.86 -15.12 49.84
CA SER A 750 -3.86 -14.14 50.25
C SER A 750 -3.76 -13.67 51.71
N GLY A 751 -3.23 -14.51 52.62
CA GLY A 751 -2.98 -14.15 54.03
C GLY A 751 -1.73 -13.30 54.27
N GLU A 752 -0.88 -13.11 53.26
CA GLU A 752 0.37 -12.36 53.34
C GLU A 752 0.35 -11.09 52.45
N ARG A 753 -0.80 -10.78 51.84
CA ARG A 753 -0.97 -9.58 51.04
C ARG A 753 -0.90 -8.29 51.84
N ASP A 754 -0.60 -7.20 51.15
CA ASP A 754 -0.70 -5.87 51.70
C ASP A 754 -2.10 -5.67 52.38
N PRO A 755 -2.17 -5.09 53.58
CA PRO A 755 -3.42 -4.95 54.33
C PRO A 755 -4.55 -4.20 53.59
N HIS A 756 -4.24 -3.41 52.58
CA HIS A 756 -5.27 -2.69 51.77
C HIS A 756 -5.91 -3.60 50.71
N THR A 757 -5.41 -4.84 50.53
CA THR A 757 -5.98 -5.82 49.60
C THR A 757 -7.27 -6.37 50.16
N LYS A 758 -8.35 -6.34 49.33
CA LYS A 758 -9.66 -6.91 49.65
C LYS A 758 -9.76 -8.36 49.21
N LEU A 759 -10.12 -9.23 50.09
CA LEU A 759 -10.52 -10.60 49.77
C LEU A 759 -12.06 -10.58 49.56
N LEU A 760 -12.49 -10.79 48.32
CA LEU A 760 -13.88 -10.71 47.94
C LEU A 760 -14.64 -11.98 48.33
N THR A 761 -15.91 -11.81 48.73
CA THR A 761 -16.89 -12.91 48.78
C THR A 761 -17.36 -13.27 47.36
N ALA A 762 -17.98 -14.43 47.20
CA ALA A 762 -18.53 -14.84 45.90
C ALA A 762 -19.58 -13.85 45.35
N ALA A 763 -20.36 -13.23 46.23
CA ALA A 763 -21.39 -12.23 45.86
C ALA A 763 -20.75 -10.92 45.38
N GLU A 764 -19.63 -10.50 46.00
CA GLU A 764 -18.88 -9.33 45.56
C GLU A 764 -18.12 -9.61 44.23
N ALA A 765 -17.50 -10.79 44.09
CA ALA A 765 -16.82 -11.22 42.88
C ALA A 765 -17.75 -11.27 41.67
N ALA A 766 -19.00 -11.68 41.85
CA ALA A 766 -20.01 -11.73 40.78
C ALA A 766 -20.32 -10.35 40.17
N GLN A 767 -20.03 -9.24 40.86
CA GLN A 767 -20.17 -7.89 40.30
C GLN A 767 -19.11 -7.54 39.24
N TYR A 768 -18.05 -8.36 39.15
CA TYR A 768 -16.94 -8.21 38.20
C TYR A 768 -16.97 -9.25 37.09
N ASP A 769 -18.13 -9.93 36.88
CA ASP A 769 -18.30 -10.72 35.67
C ASP A 769 -18.18 -9.80 34.42
N THR A 770 -17.71 -10.34 33.33
CA THR A 770 -17.35 -9.57 32.13
C THR A 770 -18.43 -8.63 31.66
N LYS A 771 -19.66 -9.11 31.53
CA LYS A 771 -20.78 -8.30 31.02
C LYS A 771 -21.18 -7.20 31.98
N THR A 772 -21.25 -7.51 33.26
CA THR A 772 -21.58 -6.52 34.31
C THR A 772 -20.49 -5.47 34.41
N PHE A 773 -19.22 -5.89 34.50
CA PHE A 773 -18.10 -4.96 34.59
C PHE A 773 -17.97 -4.07 33.36
N LEU A 774 -18.26 -4.57 32.16
CA LEU A 774 -18.24 -3.81 30.92
C LEU A 774 -19.56 -3.10 30.59
N ASN A 775 -20.37 -2.76 31.62
CA ASN A 775 -21.59 -1.98 31.47
C ASN A 775 -22.57 -2.58 30.46
N GLY A 776 -22.83 -3.88 30.58
CA GLY A 776 -23.77 -4.62 29.73
C GLY A 776 -23.28 -4.99 28.36
N TRP A 777 -22.05 -4.59 27.98
CA TRP A 777 -21.44 -5.05 26.74
C TRP A 777 -20.92 -6.47 26.92
N ASP A 778 -21.39 -7.35 26.02
CA ASP A 778 -20.96 -8.73 25.93
C ASP A 778 -20.03 -8.88 24.71
N PRO A 779 -18.70 -9.01 24.91
CA PRO A 779 -17.75 -9.11 23.79
C PRO A 779 -17.86 -10.42 23.02
N GLU A 780 -18.44 -11.49 23.62
CA GLU A 780 -18.57 -12.80 22.98
C GLU A 780 -19.78 -12.86 22.02
N GLU A 781 -20.84 -12.08 22.28
CA GLU A 781 -21.98 -11.97 21.35
C GLU A 781 -21.58 -11.35 19.99
N ASN A 782 -20.48 -10.61 19.94
CA ASN A 782 -19.96 -9.98 18.70
C ASN A 782 -19.08 -10.92 17.85
N ASP A 783 -18.75 -12.10 18.36
CA ASP A 783 -17.89 -13.05 17.65
C ASP A 783 -18.64 -13.80 16.50
N ALA A 784 -19.96 -13.73 16.52
CA ALA A 784 -20.86 -14.38 15.57
C ALA A 784 -21.26 -13.51 14.35
N ARG A 785 -20.72 -12.28 14.22
CA ARG A 785 -21.08 -11.35 13.12
C ARG A 785 -19.97 -11.15 12.11
#